data_0736e50bdae39f0732057b7c29bd8476
#
_entry.id   0736e50bdae39f0732057b7c29bd8476
#
_cell.length_a   1.000
_cell.length_b   1.000
_cell.length_c   1.000
_cell.angle_alpha   90.00
_cell.angle_beta   90.00
_cell.angle_gamma   90.00
#
_symmetry.space_group_name_H-M   'P 1'
#
loop_
_entity.id
_entity.type
_entity.pdbx_description
1 polymer ?
#
loop_
_entity_poly.entity_id
_entity_poly.type
_entity_poly.pdbx_seq_one_letter_code
_entity_poly.pdbx_strand_id
1 'polypeptide(L)'
;MDEKERLAEENYSASNIQVLEGLEAVRKRPAMYIGDISEKGLHHLVYETVDNSIDEALAGYCTHIEVTICEDNSIIVQDDGRGIPVDMHEKEHKSALEVVMTVLHAGGKFNKSSYKVSGGLHGVGVSCANALSTKMISQVFRNGKIYQQEYAKGKAVYPVKVVGESNLHGTRQQFWPDGSIFITTTYKYNILANRMRELAYLNAGLKITLTDLRPDEEGKTKQEVFYSEKGLREFVKYVDSNRVHLFDDVIYLNTEKNDIPIEVAIVYNTSSSENTHSYVNNINTIEGGTHVMGFRQALTRVLKKYAEDNFQKTIEKNKVEIAPEDFREGLTAIISVKVSEPQFEGQTKTKLGNSEVSGAVNQAVGEALSNYLEEHPKEAKLIIEKVVLTASARIAAKKARESVLRKSPLSGGGLPGKLADCSSKDPAQCELFIVEGDSAGGSAKLGRTRKTQAVLPLRGKILNVEKVMWHKAFESDEVNNIIQALGVRFGVNGDSKEVNIDKLRYHKIIIMTDADVDGSHIDTLIMTLFYRYMPQIIEDGYLYLATPPLYRCKKGNNEEYCYTDADRRRFMEKYNNGSEEGVTTQRYKGLGEMNPSQLRDTTMDPDKRLLKQVTIENAANADYIFSMLMGEDVGPRREFIEQNATFANIDA
;
A
#
# COMPACT_ATOMS: atom_id res chain seq x y z
N MET A 1 -14.28 6.74 -46.83
CA MET A 1 -13.09 6.32 -46.04
C MET A 1 -12.01 7.36 -46.28
N ASP A 2 -11.63 8.01 -45.23
CA ASP A 2 -10.59 9.06 -45.23
C ASP A 2 -9.21 8.40 -45.48
N GLU A 3 -8.31 9.12 -46.14
CA GLU A 3 -6.96 8.62 -46.50
C GLU A 3 -6.17 8.15 -45.27
N LYS A 4 -6.50 8.70 -44.08
CA LYS A 4 -6.01 8.24 -42.77
C LYS A 4 -6.57 6.86 -42.34
N GLU A 5 -7.82 6.56 -42.69
CA GLU A 5 -8.43 5.25 -42.39
C GLU A 5 -7.86 4.16 -43.30
N ARG A 6 -7.60 4.50 -44.58
CA ARG A 6 -6.94 3.58 -45.52
C ARG A 6 -5.49 3.26 -45.13
N LEU A 7 -4.72 4.27 -44.71
CA LEU A 7 -3.36 4.07 -44.18
C LEU A 7 -3.34 3.29 -42.87
N ALA A 8 -4.38 3.40 -42.04
CA ALA A 8 -4.52 2.62 -40.80
C ALA A 8 -4.87 1.15 -41.08
N GLU A 9 -5.73 0.88 -42.10
CA GLU A 9 -6.04 -0.50 -42.50
C GLU A 9 -4.87 -1.16 -43.25
N GLU A 10 -4.14 -0.48 -44.10
CA GLU A 10 -2.94 -0.97 -44.77
C GLU A 10 -1.81 -1.28 -43.77
N ASN A 11 -1.73 -0.52 -42.65
CA ASN A 11 -0.78 -0.77 -41.56
C ASN A 11 -1.21 -1.87 -40.59
N TYR A 12 -2.44 -2.42 -40.65
CA TYR A 12 -2.89 -3.53 -39.83
C TYR A 12 -2.89 -4.84 -40.63
N SER A 13 -1.70 -5.38 -40.81
CA SER A 13 -1.48 -6.64 -41.54
C SER A 13 -0.83 -7.70 -40.63
N ALA A 14 -0.87 -8.96 -41.04
CA ALA A 14 -0.27 -10.07 -40.30
C ALA A 14 1.24 -9.85 -40.04
N SER A 15 1.93 -9.11 -40.91
CA SER A 15 3.34 -8.74 -40.72
C SER A 15 3.59 -7.78 -39.55
N ASN A 16 2.55 -7.09 -39.03
CA ASN A 16 2.64 -6.16 -37.92
C ASN A 16 2.29 -6.83 -36.58
N ILE A 17 1.86 -8.11 -36.60
CA ILE A 17 1.68 -8.92 -35.40
C ILE A 17 3.04 -9.43 -34.97
N GLN A 18 3.61 -8.80 -33.92
CA GLN A 18 4.87 -9.25 -33.31
C GLN A 18 4.59 -10.32 -32.25
N VAL A 19 5.15 -11.49 -32.42
CA VAL A 19 5.19 -12.52 -31.39
C VAL A 19 6.46 -12.26 -30.55
N LEU A 20 6.26 -11.95 -29.29
CA LEU A 20 7.36 -11.78 -28.34
C LEU A 20 7.58 -13.10 -27.60
N GLU A 21 8.76 -13.66 -27.70
CA GLU A 21 9.12 -14.91 -27.03
C GLU A 21 9.88 -14.67 -25.72
N GLY A 22 9.55 -15.46 -24.70
CA GLY A 22 10.30 -15.54 -23.45
C GLY A 22 10.45 -14.19 -22.73
N LEU A 23 11.65 -13.91 -22.23
CA LEU A 23 11.95 -12.74 -21.41
C LEU A 23 11.98 -11.39 -22.18
N GLU A 24 11.95 -11.42 -23.50
CA GLU A 24 11.84 -10.20 -24.30
C GLU A 24 10.48 -9.53 -24.14
N ALA A 25 9.41 -10.34 -23.93
CA ALA A 25 8.08 -9.83 -23.60
C ALA A 25 8.08 -9.05 -22.28
N VAL A 26 8.80 -9.55 -21.26
CA VAL A 26 8.94 -8.89 -19.95
C VAL A 26 9.63 -7.52 -20.11
N ARG A 27 10.72 -7.46 -20.85
CA ARG A 27 11.46 -6.21 -21.09
C ARG A 27 10.66 -5.18 -21.88
N LYS A 28 9.83 -5.63 -22.83
CA LYS A 28 9.01 -4.74 -23.66
C LYS A 28 7.76 -4.23 -22.96
N ARG A 29 7.20 -5.01 -22.03
CA ARG A 29 5.98 -4.69 -21.25
C ARG A 29 6.17 -5.00 -19.75
N PRO A 30 7.15 -4.38 -19.08
CA PRO A 30 7.48 -4.71 -17.69
C PRO A 30 6.30 -4.53 -16.73
N ALA A 31 5.49 -3.50 -16.92
CA ALA A 31 4.33 -3.23 -16.07
C ALA A 31 3.29 -4.37 -16.03
N MET A 32 3.22 -5.21 -17.07
CA MET A 32 2.34 -6.40 -17.06
C MET A 32 2.79 -7.47 -16.03
N TYR A 33 4.07 -7.48 -15.64
CA TYR A 33 4.66 -8.50 -14.76
C TYR A 33 4.96 -7.98 -13.36
N ILE A 34 5.33 -6.70 -13.23
CA ILE A 34 5.75 -6.08 -11.95
C ILE A 34 4.86 -4.91 -11.52
N GLY A 35 3.75 -4.66 -12.25
CA GLY A 35 2.77 -3.61 -11.95
C GLY A 35 3.14 -2.24 -12.50
N ASP A 36 4.33 -1.73 -12.26
CA ASP A 36 4.83 -0.46 -12.80
C ASP A 36 6.36 -0.48 -12.99
N ILE A 37 6.93 0.64 -13.45
CA ILE A 37 8.38 0.83 -13.63
C ILE A 37 8.94 1.94 -12.73
N SER A 38 8.12 2.42 -11.79
CA SER A 38 8.51 3.40 -10.79
C SER A 38 9.25 2.75 -9.61
N GLU A 39 9.38 3.49 -8.52
CA GLU A 39 9.95 3.00 -7.26
C GLU A 39 9.28 1.70 -6.78
N LYS A 40 7.95 1.56 -6.93
CA LYS A 40 7.20 0.37 -6.51
C LYS A 40 7.63 -0.87 -7.32
N GLY A 41 7.67 -0.75 -8.65
CA GLY A 41 8.13 -1.84 -9.53
C GLY A 41 9.58 -2.21 -9.29
N LEU A 42 10.46 -1.24 -8.97
CA LEU A 42 11.85 -1.49 -8.61
C LEU A 42 11.95 -2.38 -7.35
N HIS A 43 11.23 -2.04 -6.26
CA HIS A 43 11.24 -2.82 -5.02
C HIS A 43 10.58 -4.18 -5.20
N HIS A 44 9.64 -4.32 -6.14
CA HIS A 44 8.99 -5.60 -6.44
C HIS A 44 9.99 -6.68 -6.93
N LEU A 45 11.07 -6.29 -7.62
CA LEU A 45 12.14 -7.24 -7.98
C LEU A 45 12.76 -7.92 -6.74
N VAL A 46 12.96 -7.15 -5.67
CA VAL A 46 13.47 -7.67 -4.40
C VAL A 46 12.46 -8.61 -3.76
N TYR A 47 11.17 -8.21 -3.76
CA TYR A 47 10.10 -9.04 -3.20
C TYR A 47 9.99 -10.40 -3.89
N GLU A 48 9.99 -10.42 -5.21
CA GLU A 48 9.95 -11.69 -5.99
C GLU A 48 11.16 -12.59 -5.71
N THR A 49 12.32 -12.00 -5.47
CA THR A 49 13.53 -12.76 -5.15
C THR A 49 13.49 -13.30 -3.71
N VAL A 50 13.07 -12.47 -2.74
CA VAL A 50 12.90 -12.86 -1.33
C VAL A 50 11.78 -13.90 -1.18
N ASP A 51 10.68 -13.77 -1.91
CA ASP A 51 9.55 -14.71 -1.85
C ASP A 51 9.96 -16.15 -2.25
N ASN A 52 11.01 -16.31 -3.09
CA ASN A 52 11.57 -17.64 -3.36
C ASN A 52 12.25 -18.24 -2.12
N SER A 53 12.97 -17.44 -1.35
CA SER A 53 13.59 -17.85 -0.09
C SER A 53 12.53 -18.11 0.99
N ILE A 54 11.45 -17.32 1.01
CA ILE A 54 10.29 -17.55 1.89
C ILE A 54 9.59 -18.89 1.55
N ASP A 55 9.48 -19.24 0.26
CA ASP A 55 8.91 -20.54 -0.13
C ASP A 55 9.78 -21.72 0.38
N GLU A 56 11.11 -21.57 0.43
CA GLU A 56 11.99 -22.54 1.08
C GLU A 56 11.75 -22.60 2.59
N ALA A 57 11.49 -21.45 3.23
CA ALA A 57 11.15 -21.41 4.67
C ALA A 57 9.78 -22.08 4.94
N LEU A 58 8.76 -21.81 4.11
CA LEU A 58 7.45 -22.47 4.18
C LEU A 58 7.54 -23.97 3.97
N ALA A 59 8.50 -24.43 3.17
CA ALA A 59 8.80 -25.86 2.98
C ALA A 59 9.63 -26.46 4.12
N GLY A 60 10.08 -25.66 5.09
CA GLY A 60 10.83 -26.08 6.26
C GLY A 60 12.34 -26.24 6.06
N TYR A 61 12.88 -25.69 4.98
CA TYR A 61 14.30 -25.84 4.61
C TYR A 61 15.15 -24.58 4.80
N CYS A 62 14.54 -23.42 5.00
CA CYS A 62 15.26 -22.16 5.20
C CYS A 62 14.93 -21.59 6.57
N THR A 63 15.97 -21.12 7.27
CA THR A 63 15.89 -20.51 8.60
C THR A 63 16.46 -19.10 8.65
N HIS A 64 17.27 -18.71 7.66
CA HIS A 64 17.89 -17.41 7.58
C HIS A 64 17.91 -16.87 6.15
N ILE A 65 17.46 -15.64 5.99
CA ILE A 65 17.51 -14.89 4.73
C ILE A 65 18.31 -13.61 4.96
N GLU A 66 19.25 -13.33 4.08
CA GLU A 66 20.05 -12.10 4.09
C GLU A 66 19.73 -11.28 2.84
N VAL A 67 19.36 -10.01 3.04
CA VAL A 67 19.12 -9.04 1.96
C VAL A 67 20.11 -7.91 2.12
N THR A 68 20.87 -7.60 1.07
CA THR A 68 21.88 -6.55 1.11
C THR A 68 21.67 -5.56 -0.04
N ILE A 69 21.58 -4.29 0.28
CA ILE A 69 21.67 -3.19 -0.66
C ILE A 69 23.16 -2.82 -0.77
N CYS A 70 23.75 -3.02 -1.94
CA CYS A 70 25.14 -2.72 -2.16
C CYS A 70 25.36 -1.23 -2.45
N GLU A 71 26.63 -0.77 -2.34
CA GLU A 71 27.01 0.62 -2.63
C GLU A 71 26.66 1.05 -4.07
N ASP A 72 26.73 0.12 -5.02
CA ASP A 72 26.38 0.33 -6.43
C ASP A 72 24.88 0.18 -6.74
N ASN A 73 24.04 0.16 -5.71
CA ASN A 73 22.60 -0.10 -5.79
C ASN A 73 22.22 -1.47 -6.41
N SER A 74 23.14 -2.45 -6.43
CA SER A 74 22.74 -3.84 -6.64
C SER A 74 22.12 -4.43 -5.38
N ILE A 75 21.29 -5.47 -5.54
CA ILE A 75 20.72 -6.22 -4.43
C ILE A 75 21.32 -7.62 -4.39
N ILE A 76 21.64 -8.06 -3.18
CA ILE A 76 21.93 -9.47 -2.89
C ILE A 76 20.82 -10.03 -2.03
N VAL A 77 20.27 -11.18 -2.42
CA VAL A 77 19.40 -12.01 -1.58
C VAL A 77 20.06 -13.36 -1.45
N GLN A 78 20.29 -13.80 -0.23
CA GLN A 78 20.88 -15.09 0.09
C GLN A 78 20.03 -15.81 1.12
N ASP A 79 19.80 -17.11 0.90
CA ASP A 79 19.10 -18.00 1.84
C ASP A 79 19.95 -19.21 2.20
N ASP A 80 19.58 -19.89 3.28
CA ASP A 80 20.14 -21.17 3.71
C ASP A 80 19.22 -22.36 3.34
N GLY A 81 18.41 -22.25 2.30
CA GLY A 81 17.50 -23.28 1.81
C GLY A 81 18.24 -24.45 1.11
N ARG A 82 17.49 -25.26 0.35
CA ARG A 82 18.05 -26.42 -0.39
C ARG A 82 18.96 -26.06 -1.55
N GLY A 83 18.90 -24.83 -2.03
CA GLY A 83 19.54 -24.39 -3.28
C GLY A 83 18.78 -24.87 -4.53
N ILE A 84 18.67 -24.01 -5.52
CA ILE A 84 18.04 -24.32 -6.80
C ILE A 84 18.76 -25.53 -7.46
N PRO A 85 18.05 -26.55 -8.01
CA PRO A 85 18.68 -27.65 -8.71
C PRO A 85 19.56 -27.17 -9.87
N VAL A 86 20.71 -27.81 -10.05
CA VAL A 86 21.70 -27.47 -11.10
C VAL A 86 21.86 -28.56 -12.15
N ASP A 87 21.16 -29.69 -11.96
CA ASP A 87 21.15 -30.82 -12.88
C ASP A 87 20.52 -30.43 -14.22
N MET A 88 20.85 -31.19 -15.27
CA MET A 88 20.32 -30.96 -16.61
C MET A 88 18.81 -31.29 -16.67
N HIS A 89 18.04 -30.34 -17.16
CA HIS A 89 16.60 -30.51 -17.42
C HIS A 89 16.40 -31.31 -18.74
N GLU A 90 15.71 -32.44 -18.67
CA GLU A 90 15.63 -33.39 -19.77
C GLU A 90 15.05 -32.80 -21.06
N LYS A 91 14.03 -31.94 -20.96
CA LYS A 91 13.33 -31.36 -22.13
C LYS A 91 14.03 -30.13 -22.69
N GLU A 92 14.58 -29.27 -21.80
CA GLU A 92 15.17 -28.00 -22.21
C GLU A 92 16.65 -28.08 -22.56
N HIS A 93 17.30 -29.22 -22.24
CA HIS A 93 18.74 -29.44 -22.44
C HIS A 93 19.64 -28.34 -21.86
N LYS A 94 19.17 -27.73 -20.77
CA LYS A 94 19.82 -26.69 -19.98
C LYS A 94 19.82 -27.11 -18.51
N SER A 95 20.69 -26.51 -17.70
CA SER A 95 20.60 -26.73 -16.25
C SER A 95 19.25 -26.25 -15.69
N ALA A 96 18.74 -26.91 -14.66
CA ALA A 96 17.49 -26.49 -14.01
C ALA A 96 17.59 -25.02 -13.51
N LEU A 97 18.78 -24.60 -13.02
CA LEU A 97 19.04 -23.20 -12.68
C LEU A 97 18.80 -22.29 -13.88
N GLU A 98 19.38 -22.60 -15.06
CA GLU A 98 19.19 -21.78 -16.25
C GLU A 98 17.73 -21.74 -16.69
N VAL A 99 17.01 -22.85 -16.61
CA VAL A 99 15.59 -22.93 -16.95
C VAL A 99 14.77 -22.00 -16.05
N VAL A 100 14.95 -22.09 -14.74
CA VAL A 100 14.24 -21.22 -13.76
C VAL A 100 14.55 -19.74 -14.00
N MET A 101 15.78 -19.42 -14.40
CA MET A 101 16.20 -18.03 -14.58
C MET A 101 15.83 -17.42 -15.93
N THR A 102 15.61 -18.24 -16.97
CA THR A 102 15.48 -17.76 -18.36
C THR A 102 14.17 -18.16 -19.05
N VAL A 103 13.39 -19.05 -18.47
CA VAL A 103 12.12 -19.53 -19.04
C VAL A 103 10.96 -19.06 -18.16
N LEU A 104 9.96 -18.41 -18.77
CA LEU A 104 8.72 -18.04 -18.07
C LEU A 104 7.90 -19.30 -17.80
N HIS A 105 7.16 -19.30 -16.70
CA HIS A 105 6.32 -20.42 -16.26
C HIS A 105 7.11 -21.72 -16.03
N ALA A 106 8.37 -21.61 -15.60
CA ALA A 106 9.21 -22.72 -15.22
C ALA A 106 9.52 -22.67 -13.72
N GLY A 107 9.47 -23.82 -13.05
CA GLY A 107 9.85 -23.91 -11.62
C GLY A 107 9.31 -25.17 -10.95
N GLY A 108 9.96 -25.56 -9.85
CA GLY A 108 9.58 -26.72 -9.03
C GLY A 108 8.26 -26.57 -8.27
N LYS A 109 7.71 -25.37 -8.23
CA LYS A 109 6.46 -25.02 -7.49
C LYS A 109 5.19 -25.54 -8.16
N PHE A 110 5.26 -25.96 -9.43
CA PHE A 110 4.17 -26.65 -10.12
C PHE A 110 4.00 -28.10 -9.65
N ASN A 111 4.98 -28.64 -8.91
CA ASN A 111 4.92 -30.00 -8.39
C ASN A 111 4.58 -29.97 -6.88
N LYS A 112 3.37 -30.39 -6.52
CA LYS A 112 2.87 -30.47 -5.13
C LYS A 112 3.71 -31.34 -4.20
N SER A 113 4.49 -32.28 -4.73
CA SER A 113 5.41 -33.09 -3.90
C SER A 113 6.60 -32.28 -3.40
N SER A 114 6.98 -31.21 -4.10
CA SER A 114 8.12 -30.35 -3.74
C SER A 114 7.74 -29.19 -2.84
N TYR A 115 6.54 -28.63 -3.05
CA TYR A 115 5.98 -27.51 -2.28
C TYR A 115 4.47 -27.72 -2.08
N LYS A 116 4.04 -27.98 -0.85
CA LYS A 116 2.61 -28.05 -0.50
C LYS A 116 1.92 -26.69 -0.62
N VAL A 117 2.64 -25.65 -0.26
CA VAL A 117 2.20 -24.25 -0.28
C VAL A 117 3.33 -23.38 -0.81
N SER A 118 3.04 -22.43 -1.68
CA SER A 118 3.99 -21.42 -2.13
C SER A 118 3.30 -20.10 -2.43
N GLY A 119 4.02 -18.98 -2.24
CA GLY A 119 3.60 -17.64 -2.67
C GLY A 119 3.82 -17.43 -4.17
N GLY A 120 4.85 -18.04 -4.72
CA GLY A 120 5.19 -17.99 -6.15
C GLY A 120 4.37 -18.97 -6.97
N LEU A 121 3.28 -18.48 -7.59
CA LEU A 121 2.31 -19.32 -8.33
C LEU A 121 2.61 -19.44 -9.82
N HIS A 122 3.18 -18.40 -10.41
CA HIS A 122 3.26 -18.28 -11.87
C HIS A 122 4.61 -18.71 -12.46
N GLY A 123 5.63 -18.94 -11.61
CA GLY A 123 6.98 -19.31 -12.07
C GLY A 123 7.64 -18.23 -12.92
N VAL A 124 7.38 -16.96 -12.61
CA VAL A 124 7.89 -15.82 -13.40
C VAL A 124 8.72 -14.83 -12.59
N GLY A 125 8.65 -14.82 -11.26
CA GLY A 125 9.21 -13.75 -10.42
C GLY A 125 10.71 -13.54 -10.61
N VAL A 126 11.53 -14.57 -10.36
CA VAL A 126 12.99 -14.43 -10.49
C VAL A 126 13.44 -14.27 -11.94
N SER A 127 12.74 -14.88 -12.91
CA SER A 127 13.03 -14.67 -14.33
C SER A 127 12.69 -13.26 -14.79
N CYS A 128 11.65 -12.62 -14.20
CA CYS A 128 11.36 -11.20 -14.39
C CYS A 128 12.47 -10.31 -13.79
N ALA A 129 12.95 -10.61 -12.58
CA ALA A 129 14.06 -9.88 -11.98
C ALA A 129 15.32 -9.97 -12.86
N ASN A 130 15.62 -11.16 -13.41
CA ASN A 130 16.70 -11.35 -14.37
C ASN A 130 16.49 -10.55 -15.66
N ALA A 131 15.30 -10.62 -16.26
CA ALA A 131 14.98 -9.90 -17.49
C ALA A 131 15.12 -8.37 -17.35
N LEU A 132 14.72 -7.83 -16.19
CA LEU A 132 14.69 -6.39 -15.90
C LEU A 132 15.98 -5.86 -15.27
N SER A 133 17.02 -6.71 -15.21
CA SER A 133 18.36 -6.36 -14.75
C SER A 133 19.35 -6.26 -15.92
N THR A 134 20.32 -5.34 -15.82
CA THR A 134 21.44 -5.28 -16.76
C THR A 134 22.33 -6.49 -16.61
N LYS A 135 22.50 -6.96 -15.37
CA LYS A 135 23.31 -8.10 -14.96
C LYS A 135 22.63 -8.82 -13.80
N MET A 136 22.74 -10.16 -13.77
CA MET A 136 22.38 -10.97 -12.63
C MET A 136 23.39 -12.11 -12.46
N ILE A 137 23.73 -12.41 -11.21
CA ILE A 137 24.62 -13.52 -10.84
C ILE A 137 23.84 -14.42 -9.87
N SER A 138 23.71 -15.69 -10.25
CA SER A 138 23.13 -16.72 -9.40
C SER A 138 24.23 -17.65 -8.90
N GLN A 139 24.35 -17.80 -7.59
CA GLN A 139 25.19 -18.80 -6.94
C GLN A 139 24.30 -19.78 -6.19
N VAL A 140 24.59 -21.06 -6.33
CA VAL A 140 23.92 -22.14 -5.64
C VAL A 140 24.93 -22.94 -4.85
N PHE A 141 24.68 -23.08 -3.55
CA PHE A 141 25.48 -23.87 -2.60
C PHE A 141 24.80 -25.22 -2.42
N ARG A 142 25.36 -26.25 -3.04
CA ARG A 142 24.76 -27.58 -3.04
C ARG A 142 25.79 -28.68 -3.25
N ASN A 143 25.63 -29.80 -2.56
CA ASN A 143 26.48 -30.97 -2.69
C ASN A 143 27.99 -30.70 -2.49
N GLY A 144 28.33 -29.80 -1.54
CA GLY A 144 29.71 -29.41 -1.23
C GLY A 144 30.35 -28.47 -2.24
N LYS A 145 29.61 -27.95 -3.22
CA LYS A 145 30.12 -27.11 -4.30
C LYS A 145 29.36 -25.79 -4.39
N ILE A 146 30.04 -24.79 -4.96
CA ILE A 146 29.46 -23.52 -5.37
C ILE A 146 29.29 -23.55 -6.87
N TYR A 147 28.04 -23.53 -7.32
CA TYR A 147 27.68 -23.39 -8.73
C TYR A 147 27.37 -21.94 -9.02
N GLN A 148 27.78 -21.43 -10.17
CA GLN A 148 27.54 -20.06 -10.58
C GLN A 148 27.12 -19.99 -12.05
N GLN A 149 26.19 -19.10 -12.31
CA GLN A 149 25.80 -18.67 -13.65
C GLN A 149 25.53 -17.17 -13.65
N GLU A 150 25.94 -16.50 -14.72
CA GLU A 150 25.73 -15.07 -14.92
C GLU A 150 24.78 -14.84 -16.10
N TYR A 151 24.00 -13.78 -15.96
CA TYR A 151 23.01 -13.40 -16.98
C TYR A 151 23.15 -11.91 -17.28
N ALA A 152 22.87 -11.56 -18.54
CA ALA A 152 22.79 -10.18 -19.02
C ALA A 152 21.42 -9.97 -19.69
N LYS A 153 20.60 -9.10 -19.10
CA LYS A 153 19.26 -8.76 -19.63
C LYS A 153 18.40 -10.00 -19.90
N GLY A 154 18.43 -10.96 -18.97
CA GLY A 154 17.67 -12.21 -19.05
C GLY A 154 18.32 -13.32 -19.85
N LYS A 155 19.47 -13.12 -20.47
CA LYS A 155 20.17 -14.14 -21.28
C LYS A 155 21.39 -14.67 -20.54
N ALA A 156 21.59 -15.99 -20.50
CA ALA A 156 22.77 -16.61 -19.90
C ALA A 156 24.05 -16.19 -20.65
N VAL A 157 25.07 -15.75 -19.92
CA VAL A 157 26.37 -15.37 -20.49
C VAL A 157 27.25 -16.60 -20.72
N TYR A 158 27.14 -17.59 -19.84
CA TYR A 158 27.82 -18.88 -19.93
C TYR A 158 26.98 -19.96 -19.23
N PRO A 159 27.16 -21.24 -19.56
CA PRO A 159 26.50 -22.34 -18.85
C PRO A 159 26.90 -22.37 -17.37
N VAL A 160 26.03 -22.98 -16.51
CA VAL A 160 26.37 -23.15 -15.10
C VAL A 160 27.72 -23.84 -14.92
N LYS A 161 28.55 -23.33 -14.03
CA LYS A 161 29.89 -23.88 -13.73
C LYS A 161 30.13 -23.94 -12.23
N VAL A 162 30.98 -24.88 -11.82
CA VAL A 162 31.51 -24.95 -10.45
C VAL A 162 32.63 -23.90 -10.33
N VAL A 163 32.52 -23.03 -9.31
CA VAL A 163 33.48 -21.94 -9.04
C VAL A 163 34.23 -22.12 -7.72
N GLY A 164 33.83 -23.07 -6.87
CA GLY A 164 34.46 -23.36 -5.60
C GLY A 164 33.78 -24.49 -4.86
N GLU A 165 34.30 -24.76 -3.65
CA GLU A 165 33.74 -25.70 -2.69
C GLU A 165 33.19 -24.94 -1.49
N SER A 166 32.10 -25.44 -0.86
CA SER A 166 31.48 -24.82 0.30
C SER A 166 30.68 -25.84 1.09
N ASN A 167 30.72 -25.74 2.40
CA ASN A 167 29.84 -26.50 3.30
C ASN A 167 28.46 -25.84 3.51
N LEU A 168 28.25 -24.65 2.92
CA LEU A 168 26.96 -23.95 2.95
C LEU A 168 25.98 -24.64 2.02
N HIS A 169 24.71 -24.39 2.25
CA HIS A 169 23.62 -24.73 1.34
C HIS A 169 22.74 -23.49 1.13
N GLY A 170 21.98 -23.47 0.05
CA GLY A 170 21.09 -22.38 -0.27
C GLY A 170 21.33 -21.72 -1.62
N THR A 171 20.73 -20.57 -1.82
CA THR A 171 20.82 -19.79 -3.06
C THR A 171 21.21 -18.35 -2.75
N ARG A 172 22.11 -17.78 -3.57
CA ARG A 172 22.47 -16.38 -3.53
C ARG A 172 22.23 -15.76 -4.91
N GLN A 173 21.40 -14.74 -4.94
CA GLN A 173 21.07 -13.97 -6.14
C GLN A 173 21.60 -12.55 -5.99
N GLN A 174 22.36 -12.06 -6.95
CA GLN A 174 22.75 -10.65 -7.01
C GLN A 174 22.32 -10.06 -8.35
N PHE A 175 21.65 -8.93 -8.34
CA PHE A 175 21.15 -8.31 -9.56
C PHE A 175 21.26 -6.79 -9.55
N TRP A 176 21.44 -6.23 -10.75
CA TRP A 176 21.58 -4.80 -11.03
C TRP A 176 20.40 -4.34 -11.89
N PRO A 177 19.46 -3.54 -11.37
CA PRO A 177 18.29 -3.10 -12.11
C PRO A 177 18.69 -2.30 -13.36
N ASP A 178 17.90 -2.44 -14.44
CA ASP A 178 18.19 -1.77 -15.71
C ASP A 178 17.62 -0.34 -15.73
N GLY A 179 18.51 0.67 -15.58
CA GLY A 179 18.12 2.09 -15.61
C GLY A 179 17.56 2.57 -16.95
N SER A 180 17.57 1.76 -18.01
CA SER A 180 16.87 2.06 -19.25
C SER A 180 15.38 1.69 -19.21
N ILE A 181 14.94 0.96 -18.17
CA ILE A 181 13.57 0.50 -17.95
C ILE A 181 12.95 1.25 -16.77
N PHE A 182 13.66 1.30 -15.63
CA PHE A 182 13.16 1.92 -14.41
C PHE A 182 13.39 3.43 -14.38
N ILE A 183 12.42 4.16 -13.86
CA ILE A 183 12.51 5.61 -13.64
C ILE A 183 13.60 5.94 -12.61
N THR A 184 13.79 5.06 -11.64
CA THR A 184 14.86 5.11 -10.63
C THR A 184 15.44 3.73 -10.41
N THR A 185 16.74 3.66 -10.06
CA THR A 185 17.42 2.42 -9.66
C THR A 185 17.89 2.46 -8.21
N THR A 186 17.46 3.49 -7.45
CA THR A 186 17.85 3.65 -6.05
C THR A 186 16.81 3.01 -5.14
N TYR A 187 17.23 1.98 -4.40
CA TYR A 187 16.39 1.31 -3.40
C TYR A 187 16.25 2.15 -2.13
N LYS A 188 15.06 2.15 -1.55
CA LYS A 188 14.79 2.75 -0.25
C LYS A 188 14.81 1.71 0.86
N TYR A 189 15.72 1.89 1.82
CA TYR A 189 15.88 0.98 2.96
C TYR A 189 14.58 0.73 3.70
N ASN A 190 13.84 1.78 4.05
CA ASN A 190 12.63 1.69 4.86
C ASN A 190 11.51 0.88 4.17
N ILE A 191 11.40 0.93 2.85
CA ILE A 191 10.43 0.13 2.08
C ILE A 191 10.75 -1.36 2.23
N LEU A 192 12.02 -1.74 2.05
CA LEU A 192 12.46 -3.11 2.23
C LEU A 192 12.36 -3.57 3.69
N ALA A 193 12.76 -2.72 4.64
CA ALA A 193 12.70 -3.02 6.07
C ALA A 193 11.26 -3.35 6.53
N ASN A 194 10.28 -2.58 6.09
CA ASN A 194 8.88 -2.83 6.41
C ASN A 194 8.40 -4.21 5.88
N ARG A 195 8.78 -4.56 4.65
CA ARG A 195 8.43 -5.87 4.08
C ARG A 195 9.15 -7.01 4.78
N MET A 196 10.43 -6.86 5.12
CA MET A 196 11.20 -7.90 5.86
C MET A 196 10.63 -8.13 7.26
N ARG A 197 10.22 -7.06 7.94
CA ARG A 197 9.55 -7.13 9.26
C ARG A 197 8.23 -7.89 9.17
N GLU A 198 7.39 -7.57 8.20
CA GLU A 198 6.12 -8.25 7.94
C GLU A 198 6.34 -9.76 7.69
N LEU A 199 7.29 -10.11 6.82
CA LEU A 199 7.62 -11.50 6.51
C LEU A 199 8.16 -12.27 7.73
N ALA A 200 8.94 -11.64 8.60
CA ALA A 200 9.42 -12.24 9.83
C ALA A 200 8.27 -12.55 10.79
N TYR A 201 7.27 -11.68 10.91
CA TYR A 201 6.06 -11.94 11.70
C TYR A 201 5.18 -13.04 11.11
N LEU A 202 5.05 -13.10 9.80
CA LEU A 202 4.25 -14.12 9.10
C LEU A 202 4.89 -15.52 9.11
N ASN A 203 6.19 -15.61 9.44
CA ASN A 203 6.96 -16.84 9.47
C ASN A 203 7.74 -16.93 10.78
N ALA A 204 7.04 -17.30 11.86
CA ALA A 204 7.63 -17.44 13.19
C ALA A 204 8.88 -18.33 13.16
N GLY A 205 9.97 -17.85 13.78
CA GLY A 205 11.27 -18.55 13.82
C GLY A 205 12.19 -18.28 12.63
N LEU A 206 11.71 -17.62 11.57
CA LEU A 206 12.55 -17.20 10.43
C LEU A 206 13.31 -15.92 10.78
N LYS A 207 14.62 -15.93 10.59
CA LYS A 207 15.48 -14.75 10.74
C LYS A 207 15.68 -14.09 9.37
N ILE A 208 15.44 -12.78 9.27
CA ILE A 208 15.73 -12.00 8.07
C ILE A 208 16.67 -10.86 8.44
N THR A 209 17.80 -10.74 7.78
CA THR A 209 18.77 -9.66 7.99
C THR A 209 18.76 -8.73 6.78
N LEU A 210 18.51 -7.44 6.99
CA LEU A 210 18.62 -6.42 5.95
C LEU A 210 19.82 -5.53 6.25
N THR A 211 20.73 -5.43 5.27
CA THR A 211 21.94 -4.61 5.35
C THR A 211 21.94 -3.57 4.21
N ASP A 212 22.20 -2.32 4.52
CA ASP A 212 22.49 -1.26 3.55
C ASP A 212 23.96 -0.89 3.68
N LEU A 213 24.74 -1.22 2.65
CA LEU A 213 26.17 -0.93 2.60
C LEU A 213 26.47 0.49 2.11
N ARG A 214 25.46 1.22 1.65
CA ARG A 214 25.62 2.62 1.25
C ARG A 214 25.84 3.45 2.51
N PRO A 215 26.95 4.21 2.58
CA PRO A 215 27.22 5.04 3.74
C PRO A 215 26.19 6.17 3.86
N ASP A 216 25.77 6.44 5.08
CA ASP A 216 25.01 7.65 5.41
C ASP A 216 25.93 8.90 5.43
N GLU A 217 25.38 10.05 5.81
CA GLU A 217 26.14 11.32 5.89
C GLU A 217 27.31 11.26 6.91
N GLU A 218 27.26 10.31 7.87
CA GLU A 218 28.32 10.06 8.85
C GLU A 218 29.30 8.94 8.42
N GLY A 219 29.08 8.35 7.24
CA GLY A 219 29.90 7.25 6.72
C GLY A 219 29.56 5.87 7.33
N LYS A 220 28.40 5.72 8.00
CA LYS A 220 27.97 4.47 8.63
C LYS A 220 27.07 3.67 7.70
N THR A 221 27.18 2.35 7.78
CA THR A 221 26.26 1.40 7.15
C THR A 221 25.11 1.04 8.09
N LYS A 222 23.98 0.62 7.56
CA LYS A 222 22.81 0.25 8.35
C LYS A 222 22.51 -1.24 8.25
N GLN A 223 22.27 -1.90 9.40
CA GLN A 223 21.85 -3.29 9.45
C GLN A 223 20.75 -3.47 10.49
N GLU A 224 19.72 -4.23 10.16
CA GLU A 224 18.62 -4.58 11.05
C GLU A 224 18.29 -6.08 10.90
N VAL A 225 18.00 -6.74 12.03
CA VAL A 225 17.60 -8.13 12.05
C VAL A 225 16.13 -8.21 12.44
N PHE A 226 15.32 -8.80 11.57
CA PHE A 226 13.91 -9.06 11.79
C PHE A 226 13.72 -10.52 12.20
N TYR A 227 13.11 -10.73 13.34
CA TYR A 227 12.84 -12.04 13.89
C TYR A 227 11.64 -11.96 14.82
N SER A 228 10.76 -12.95 14.76
CA SER A 228 9.63 -13.10 15.68
C SER A 228 9.53 -14.56 16.14
N GLU A 229 9.48 -14.75 17.44
CA GLU A 229 9.27 -16.08 18.01
C GLU A 229 7.80 -16.47 18.05
N LYS A 230 6.91 -15.48 18.28
CA LYS A 230 5.47 -15.70 18.48
C LYS A 230 4.62 -15.34 17.25
N GLY A 231 5.25 -14.95 16.13
CA GLY A 231 4.59 -14.72 14.84
C GLY A 231 3.43 -13.71 14.90
N LEU A 232 2.24 -14.13 14.51
CA LEU A 232 1.07 -13.25 14.42
C LEU A 232 0.65 -12.63 15.76
N ARG A 233 0.97 -13.26 16.89
CA ARG A 233 0.69 -12.67 18.21
C ARG A 233 1.51 -11.40 18.46
N GLU A 234 2.75 -11.37 17.98
CA GLU A 234 3.60 -10.19 18.07
C GLU A 234 3.21 -9.17 16.98
N PHE A 235 2.86 -9.68 15.80
CA PHE A 235 2.46 -8.83 14.69
C PHE A 235 1.22 -7.98 15.00
N VAL A 236 0.16 -8.60 15.55
CA VAL A 236 -1.06 -7.86 15.89
C VAL A 236 -0.79 -6.80 16.96
N LYS A 237 0.09 -7.09 17.94
CA LYS A 237 0.52 -6.10 18.94
C LYS A 237 1.37 -4.98 18.33
N TYR A 238 2.24 -5.30 17.38
CA TYR A 238 3.02 -4.30 16.67
C TYR A 238 2.14 -3.33 15.90
N VAL A 239 1.20 -3.85 15.10
CA VAL A 239 0.26 -3.03 14.33
C VAL A 239 -0.64 -2.18 15.23
N ASP A 240 -1.01 -2.70 16.40
CA ASP A 240 -1.91 -2.05 17.36
C ASP A 240 -1.19 -1.26 18.46
N SER A 241 0.15 -1.16 18.40
CA SER A 241 0.99 -0.61 19.48
C SER A 241 0.68 0.85 19.85
N ASN A 242 0.07 1.61 18.94
CA ASN A 242 -0.31 3.03 19.14
C ASN A 242 -1.75 3.19 19.63
N ARG A 243 -2.41 2.11 20.06
CA ARG A 243 -3.80 2.13 20.55
C ARG A 243 -3.88 1.58 21.96
N VAL A 244 -4.88 2.04 22.70
CA VAL A 244 -5.15 1.54 24.06
C VAL A 244 -5.97 0.27 23.96
N HIS A 245 -5.40 -0.87 24.34
CA HIS A 245 -6.09 -2.15 24.34
C HIS A 245 -7.19 -2.22 25.41
N LEU A 246 -8.26 -2.95 25.14
CA LEU A 246 -9.28 -3.25 26.14
C LEU A 246 -8.77 -4.25 27.19
N PHE A 247 -7.84 -5.13 26.82
CA PHE A 247 -7.17 -6.14 27.65
C PHE A 247 -5.84 -6.54 27.01
N ASP A 248 -4.91 -7.08 27.78
CA ASP A 248 -3.55 -7.37 27.34
C ASP A 248 -3.40 -8.66 26.52
N ASP A 249 -4.37 -9.57 26.62
CA ASP A 249 -4.31 -10.86 25.96
C ASP A 249 -4.61 -10.74 24.45
N VAL A 250 -4.07 -11.69 23.68
CA VAL A 250 -4.33 -11.82 22.24
C VAL A 250 -5.21 -13.03 22.00
N ILE A 251 -6.38 -12.83 21.44
CA ILE A 251 -7.21 -13.91 20.95
C ILE A 251 -6.50 -14.54 19.75
N TYR A 252 -6.04 -15.76 19.89
CA TYR A 252 -5.19 -16.39 18.89
C TYR A 252 -5.65 -17.80 18.57
N LEU A 253 -5.63 -18.12 17.30
CA LEU A 253 -5.81 -19.48 16.82
C LEU A 253 -4.74 -19.84 15.78
N ASN A 254 -4.31 -21.11 15.82
CA ASN A 254 -3.51 -21.73 14.77
C ASN A 254 -4.03 -23.17 14.62
N THR A 255 -4.68 -23.44 13.50
CA THR A 255 -5.36 -24.70 13.24
C THR A 255 -5.40 -25.02 11.75
N GLU A 256 -5.81 -26.23 11.42
CA GLU A 256 -6.03 -26.66 10.03
C GLU A 256 -7.48 -27.11 9.86
N LYS A 257 -8.16 -26.62 8.82
CA LYS A 257 -9.51 -27.03 8.43
C LYS A 257 -9.56 -27.28 6.93
N ASN A 258 -10.05 -28.45 6.54
CA ASN A 258 -10.14 -28.84 5.13
C ASN A 258 -8.79 -28.74 4.40
N ASP A 259 -7.71 -29.18 5.03
CA ASP A 259 -6.33 -29.09 4.53
C ASP A 259 -5.83 -27.64 4.30
N ILE A 260 -6.48 -26.66 4.92
CA ILE A 260 -6.09 -25.25 4.89
C ILE A 260 -5.56 -24.86 6.28
N PRO A 261 -4.25 -24.62 6.45
CA PRO A 261 -3.71 -24.00 7.64
C PRO A 261 -4.22 -22.57 7.79
N ILE A 262 -4.77 -22.26 8.97
CA ILE A 262 -5.41 -20.99 9.30
C ILE A 262 -4.80 -20.49 10.60
N GLU A 263 -4.21 -19.31 10.55
CA GLU A 263 -3.68 -18.61 11.70
C GLU A 263 -4.31 -17.23 11.81
N VAL A 264 -4.87 -16.90 12.98
CA VAL A 264 -5.50 -15.60 13.22
C VAL A 264 -5.10 -15.08 14.59
N ALA A 265 -4.78 -13.79 14.66
CA ALA A 265 -4.54 -13.06 15.88
C ALA A 265 -5.45 -11.84 15.94
N ILE A 266 -6.12 -11.63 17.09
CA ILE A 266 -7.11 -10.57 17.28
C ILE A 266 -6.81 -9.85 18.59
N VAL A 267 -6.90 -8.51 18.57
CA VAL A 267 -6.97 -7.66 19.75
C VAL A 267 -8.12 -6.67 19.61
N TYR A 268 -8.67 -6.24 20.75
CA TYR A 268 -9.64 -5.18 20.81
C TYR A 268 -9.07 -3.95 21.52
N ASN A 269 -9.35 -2.77 21.00
CA ASN A 269 -8.86 -1.50 21.49
C ASN A 269 -9.99 -0.46 21.63
N THR A 270 -9.66 0.71 22.17
CA THR A 270 -10.64 1.78 22.42
C THR A 270 -10.99 2.60 21.16
N SER A 271 -10.29 2.41 20.05
CA SER A 271 -10.51 3.19 18.83
C SER A 271 -11.86 2.91 18.19
N SER A 272 -12.25 3.73 17.21
CA SER A 272 -13.48 3.58 16.43
C SER A 272 -13.24 2.97 15.05
N SER A 273 -12.02 2.57 14.73
CA SER A 273 -11.65 1.98 13.43
C SER A 273 -11.59 0.44 13.48
N GLU A 274 -11.90 -0.20 12.35
CA GLU A 274 -11.54 -1.59 12.06
C GLU A 274 -10.16 -1.60 11.40
N ASN A 275 -9.29 -2.50 11.84
CA ASN A 275 -7.96 -2.68 11.28
C ASN A 275 -7.71 -4.17 11.02
N THR A 276 -8.08 -4.63 9.83
CA THR A 276 -7.97 -6.03 9.42
C THR A 276 -6.94 -6.19 8.33
N HIS A 277 -5.88 -6.95 8.61
CA HIS A 277 -4.83 -7.31 7.66
C HIS A 277 -4.95 -8.78 7.29
N SER A 278 -4.86 -9.09 6.02
CA SER A 278 -5.07 -10.45 5.55
C SER A 278 -4.00 -10.91 4.56
N TYR A 279 -3.63 -12.19 4.70
CA TYR A 279 -2.52 -12.80 3.98
C TYR A 279 -2.90 -14.18 3.46
N VAL A 280 -2.47 -14.46 2.24
CA VAL A 280 -2.56 -15.78 1.61
C VAL A 280 -1.17 -16.18 1.14
N ASN A 281 -0.61 -17.26 1.72
CA ASN A 281 0.76 -17.71 1.39
C ASN A 281 1.79 -16.56 1.54
N ASN A 282 1.66 -15.75 2.61
CA ASN A 282 2.46 -14.56 2.91
C ASN A 282 2.27 -13.36 1.95
N ILE A 283 1.35 -13.46 0.97
CA ILE A 283 0.99 -12.35 0.09
C ILE A 283 -0.09 -11.52 0.78
N ASN A 284 0.12 -10.21 0.87
CA ASN A 284 -0.86 -9.27 1.42
C ASN A 284 -2.05 -9.12 0.46
N THR A 285 -3.23 -9.51 0.92
CA THR A 285 -4.49 -9.36 0.18
C THR A 285 -5.21 -8.09 0.63
N ILE A 286 -4.78 -6.95 0.10
CA ILE A 286 -5.26 -5.62 0.51
C ILE A 286 -6.79 -5.51 0.36
N GLU A 287 -7.36 -6.05 -0.72
CA GLU A 287 -8.81 -6.08 -0.98
C GLU A 287 -9.52 -7.24 -0.25
N GLY A 288 -8.80 -8.01 0.58
CA GLY A 288 -9.35 -9.13 1.33
C GLY A 288 -9.66 -10.35 0.45
N GLY A 289 -10.89 -10.80 0.50
CA GLY A 289 -11.38 -11.98 -0.23
C GLY A 289 -12.15 -12.94 0.66
N THR A 290 -12.27 -14.20 0.21
CA THR A 290 -13.10 -15.22 0.86
C THR A 290 -12.67 -15.55 2.29
N HIS A 291 -11.38 -15.49 2.63
CA HIS A 291 -10.88 -15.71 3.99
C HIS A 291 -11.32 -14.60 4.94
N VAL A 292 -11.30 -13.33 4.52
CA VAL A 292 -11.79 -12.20 5.32
C VAL A 292 -13.30 -12.27 5.48
N MET A 293 -14.01 -12.67 4.42
CA MET A 293 -15.46 -12.88 4.47
C MET A 293 -15.83 -13.96 5.51
N GLY A 294 -15.14 -15.11 5.49
CA GLY A 294 -15.32 -16.18 6.47
C GLY A 294 -15.04 -15.73 7.91
N PHE A 295 -13.97 -14.96 8.11
CA PHE A 295 -13.61 -14.36 9.40
C PHE A 295 -14.72 -13.43 9.91
N ARG A 296 -15.18 -12.47 9.10
CA ARG A 296 -16.23 -11.51 9.50
C ARG A 296 -17.55 -12.18 9.81
N GLN A 297 -17.91 -13.23 9.05
CA GLN A 297 -19.12 -14.02 9.31
C GLN A 297 -19.03 -14.75 10.67
N ALA A 298 -17.91 -15.40 10.96
CA ALA A 298 -17.68 -16.10 12.22
C ALA A 298 -17.71 -15.13 13.40
N LEU A 299 -16.98 -14.02 13.30
CA LEU A 299 -16.91 -12.97 14.33
C LEU A 299 -18.30 -12.47 14.68
N THR A 300 -19.06 -12.05 13.68
CA THR A 300 -20.43 -11.54 13.86
C THR A 300 -21.33 -12.59 14.49
N ARG A 301 -21.34 -13.81 13.98
CA ARG A 301 -22.22 -14.89 14.46
C ARG A 301 -21.93 -15.25 15.92
N VAL A 302 -20.66 -15.41 16.27
CA VAL A 302 -20.26 -15.85 17.63
C VAL A 302 -20.48 -14.74 18.65
N LEU A 303 -20.02 -13.51 18.38
CA LEU A 303 -20.20 -12.39 19.30
C LEU A 303 -21.66 -12.02 19.47
N LYS A 304 -22.46 -12.06 18.39
CA LYS A 304 -23.90 -11.80 18.46
C LYS A 304 -24.59 -12.82 19.35
N LYS A 305 -24.34 -14.12 19.15
CA LYS A 305 -24.90 -15.19 19.98
C LYS A 305 -24.48 -15.03 21.44
N TYR A 306 -23.20 -14.79 21.71
CA TYR A 306 -22.70 -14.60 23.09
C TYR A 306 -23.34 -13.37 23.75
N ALA A 307 -23.53 -12.29 23.02
CA ALA A 307 -24.20 -11.07 23.51
C ALA A 307 -25.68 -11.33 23.84
N GLU A 308 -26.41 -12.05 22.99
CA GLU A 308 -27.80 -12.43 23.21
C GLU A 308 -27.94 -13.36 24.42
N ASP A 309 -27.09 -14.37 24.55
CA ASP A 309 -27.17 -15.35 25.63
C ASP A 309 -26.79 -14.75 26.99
N ASN A 310 -25.82 -13.84 27.07
CA ASN A 310 -25.24 -13.38 28.34
C ASN A 310 -25.53 -11.92 28.69
N PHE A 311 -25.85 -11.05 27.70
CA PHE A 311 -26.00 -9.61 27.90
C PHE A 311 -27.32 -9.04 27.42
N GLN A 312 -28.35 -9.87 27.23
CA GLN A 312 -29.66 -9.45 26.74
C GLN A 312 -30.26 -8.28 27.57
N LYS A 313 -30.19 -8.34 28.90
CA LYS A 313 -30.66 -7.25 29.76
C LYS A 313 -29.95 -5.93 29.53
N THR A 314 -28.68 -5.97 29.21
CA THR A 314 -27.88 -4.75 28.90
C THR A 314 -28.26 -4.18 27.55
N ILE A 315 -28.47 -5.02 26.55
CA ILE A 315 -28.93 -4.62 25.20
C ILE A 315 -30.31 -3.97 25.27
N GLU A 316 -31.24 -4.62 25.96
CA GLU A 316 -32.63 -4.11 26.16
C GLU A 316 -32.67 -2.78 26.94
N LYS A 317 -31.85 -2.68 28.02
CA LYS A 317 -31.72 -1.45 28.81
C LYS A 317 -31.26 -0.27 27.98
N ASN A 318 -30.29 -0.49 27.08
CA ASN A 318 -29.74 0.56 26.21
C ASN A 318 -30.60 0.77 24.95
N LYS A 319 -31.61 -0.07 24.70
CA LYS A 319 -32.52 0.00 23.53
C LYS A 319 -31.74 0.04 22.22
N VAL A 320 -30.69 -0.78 22.11
CA VAL A 320 -29.82 -0.83 20.93
C VAL A 320 -30.16 -2.06 20.10
N GLU A 321 -30.06 -1.90 18.79
CA GLU A 321 -29.97 -2.98 17.82
C GLU A 321 -28.55 -3.07 17.33
N ILE A 322 -27.86 -4.18 17.59
CA ILE A 322 -26.46 -4.39 17.25
C ILE A 322 -26.40 -4.82 15.77
N ALA A 323 -25.67 -4.07 14.97
CA ALA A 323 -25.39 -4.38 13.58
C ALA A 323 -24.02 -5.10 13.42
N PRO A 324 -23.80 -5.83 12.31
CA PRO A 324 -22.55 -6.56 12.08
C PRO A 324 -21.28 -5.69 12.16
N GLU A 325 -21.35 -4.45 11.75
CA GLU A 325 -20.23 -3.49 11.81
C GLU A 325 -19.87 -3.08 13.24
N ASP A 326 -20.81 -3.13 14.19
CA ASP A 326 -20.56 -2.75 15.59
C ASP A 326 -19.56 -3.71 16.26
N PHE A 327 -19.49 -4.98 15.81
CA PHE A 327 -18.54 -5.98 16.30
C PHE A 327 -17.11 -5.75 15.80
N ARG A 328 -16.92 -4.93 14.79
CA ARG A 328 -15.61 -4.68 14.15
C ARG A 328 -14.99 -3.36 14.58
N GLU A 329 -15.71 -2.52 15.29
CA GLU A 329 -15.18 -1.26 15.81
C GLU A 329 -14.23 -1.50 16.98
N GLY A 330 -13.02 -0.96 16.86
CA GLY A 330 -11.91 -1.22 17.79
C GLY A 330 -11.26 -2.59 17.63
N LEU A 331 -11.55 -3.29 16.53
CA LEU A 331 -10.93 -4.56 16.17
C LEU A 331 -9.63 -4.33 15.41
N THR A 332 -8.55 -4.96 15.86
CA THR A 332 -7.36 -5.20 15.03
C THR A 332 -7.20 -6.71 14.87
N ALA A 333 -7.13 -7.18 13.63
CA ALA A 333 -7.03 -8.60 13.31
C ALA A 333 -6.01 -8.86 12.20
N ILE A 334 -5.22 -9.93 12.37
CA ILE A 334 -4.33 -10.45 11.33
C ILE A 334 -4.81 -11.85 10.98
N ILE A 335 -5.08 -12.07 9.70
CA ILE A 335 -5.59 -13.34 9.17
C ILE A 335 -4.58 -13.88 8.17
N SER A 336 -4.02 -15.05 8.41
CA SER A 336 -3.09 -15.73 7.52
C SER A 336 -3.62 -17.11 7.18
N VAL A 337 -3.77 -17.40 5.90
CA VAL A 337 -4.16 -18.73 5.40
C VAL A 337 -3.10 -19.26 4.44
N LYS A 338 -2.90 -20.57 4.45
CA LYS A 338 -2.02 -21.26 3.51
C LYS A 338 -2.87 -22.10 2.58
N VAL A 339 -2.91 -21.72 1.31
CA VAL A 339 -3.75 -22.35 0.28
C VAL A 339 -2.84 -22.97 -0.77
N SER A 340 -3.05 -24.26 -1.10
CA SER A 340 -2.22 -24.97 -2.06
C SER A 340 -2.38 -24.47 -3.49
N GLU A 341 -3.60 -24.07 -3.86
CA GLU A 341 -3.94 -23.53 -5.19
C GLU A 341 -4.76 -22.25 -5.06
N PRO A 342 -4.14 -21.12 -4.64
CA PRO A 342 -4.89 -19.89 -4.46
C PRO A 342 -5.30 -19.28 -5.81
N GLN A 343 -6.55 -18.88 -5.88
CA GLN A 343 -7.14 -18.19 -7.03
C GLN A 343 -7.33 -16.72 -6.64
N PHE A 344 -6.61 -15.84 -7.30
CA PHE A 344 -6.70 -14.39 -7.06
C PHE A 344 -7.49 -13.70 -8.16
N GLU A 345 -8.20 -12.64 -7.80
CA GLU A 345 -8.78 -11.71 -8.75
C GLU A 345 -7.66 -10.80 -9.29
N GLY A 346 -7.06 -11.17 -10.44
CA GLY A 346 -6.03 -10.40 -11.11
C GLY A 346 -4.58 -10.74 -10.75
N GLN A 347 -3.65 -10.19 -11.53
CA GLN A 347 -2.21 -10.45 -11.44
C GLN A 347 -1.56 -9.87 -10.17
N THR A 348 -2.11 -8.80 -9.63
CA THR A 348 -1.61 -8.14 -8.41
C THR A 348 -1.89 -8.92 -7.13
N LYS A 349 -2.67 -10.01 -7.19
CA LYS A 349 -2.97 -10.93 -6.08
C LYS A 349 -3.61 -10.24 -4.86
N THR A 350 -4.35 -9.16 -5.07
CA THR A 350 -4.91 -8.31 -4.00
C THR A 350 -6.13 -8.92 -3.32
N LYS A 351 -6.83 -9.86 -3.97
CA LYS A 351 -8.07 -10.45 -3.47
C LYS A 351 -8.16 -11.95 -3.74
N LEU A 352 -8.46 -12.74 -2.70
CA LEU A 352 -8.63 -14.19 -2.80
C LEU A 352 -10.04 -14.56 -3.25
N GLY A 353 -10.13 -15.43 -4.27
CA GLY A 353 -11.40 -15.90 -4.85
C GLY A 353 -11.87 -17.29 -4.42
N ASN A 354 -11.02 -18.13 -3.84
CA ASN A 354 -11.31 -19.51 -3.44
C ASN A 354 -12.52 -19.62 -2.50
N SER A 355 -13.64 -20.13 -2.98
CA SER A 355 -14.91 -20.20 -2.21
C SER A 355 -14.83 -21.11 -0.98
N GLU A 356 -14.09 -22.21 -1.04
CA GLU A 356 -13.91 -23.19 0.03
C GLU A 356 -13.20 -22.62 1.26
N VAL A 357 -12.35 -21.61 1.07
CA VAL A 357 -11.59 -20.97 2.16
C VAL A 357 -12.51 -20.23 3.13
N SER A 358 -13.60 -19.63 2.62
CA SER A 358 -14.56 -18.91 3.48
C SER A 358 -15.18 -19.83 4.53
N GLY A 359 -15.60 -21.04 4.12
CA GLY A 359 -16.17 -22.03 5.03
C GLY A 359 -15.17 -22.53 6.08
N ALA A 360 -13.93 -22.84 5.66
CA ALA A 360 -12.87 -23.28 6.56
C ALA A 360 -12.51 -22.23 7.62
N VAL A 361 -12.34 -20.98 7.21
CA VAL A 361 -12.04 -19.87 8.14
C VAL A 361 -13.22 -19.60 9.08
N ASN A 362 -14.46 -19.61 8.56
CA ASN A 362 -15.68 -19.42 9.39
C ASN A 362 -15.78 -20.48 10.47
N GLN A 363 -15.51 -21.74 10.17
CA GLN A 363 -15.53 -22.82 11.14
C GLN A 363 -14.40 -22.65 12.17
N ALA A 364 -13.15 -22.49 11.73
CA ALA A 364 -11.98 -22.37 12.60
C ALA A 364 -12.11 -21.21 13.60
N VAL A 365 -12.42 -20.02 13.08
CA VAL A 365 -12.59 -18.82 13.90
C VAL A 365 -13.80 -18.96 14.82
N GLY A 366 -14.90 -19.53 14.34
CA GLY A 366 -16.11 -19.73 15.12
C GLY A 366 -15.88 -20.62 16.34
N GLU A 367 -15.20 -21.74 16.16
CA GLU A 367 -14.84 -22.66 17.26
C GLU A 367 -13.89 -22.00 18.28
N ALA A 368 -12.81 -21.40 17.80
CA ALA A 368 -11.79 -20.79 18.64
C ALA A 368 -12.33 -19.60 19.45
N LEU A 369 -13.10 -18.72 18.79
CA LEU A 369 -13.67 -17.54 19.43
C LEU A 369 -14.74 -17.93 20.47
N SER A 370 -15.58 -18.94 20.18
CA SER A 370 -16.56 -19.44 21.16
C SER A 370 -15.89 -19.95 22.42
N ASN A 371 -14.85 -20.78 22.27
CA ASN A 371 -14.08 -21.29 23.41
C ASN A 371 -13.43 -20.15 24.20
N TYR A 372 -12.80 -19.20 23.50
CA TYR A 372 -12.16 -18.06 24.16
C TYR A 372 -13.14 -17.24 25.01
N LEU A 373 -14.32 -16.93 24.49
CA LEU A 373 -15.32 -16.13 25.21
C LEU A 373 -15.86 -16.85 26.47
N GLU A 374 -15.95 -18.19 26.43
CA GLU A 374 -16.35 -18.99 27.59
C GLU A 374 -15.25 -19.07 28.64
N GLU A 375 -13.99 -19.20 28.22
CA GLU A 375 -12.83 -19.29 29.11
C GLU A 375 -12.44 -17.92 29.70
N HIS A 376 -12.74 -16.81 29.02
CA HIS A 376 -12.35 -15.44 29.37
C HIS A 376 -13.55 -14.49 29.52
N PRO A 377 -14.46 -14.73 30.50
CA PRO A 377 -15.71 -13.96 30.62
C PRO A 377 -15.52 -12.48 30.96
N LYS A 378 -14.37 -12.09 31.53
CA LYS A 378 -14.04 -10.68 31.81
C LYS A 378 -13.72 -9.93 30.53
N GLU A 379 -12.88 -10.48 29.68
CA GLU A 379 -12.49 -9.96 28.39
C GLU A 379 -13.70 -9.93 27.43
N ALA A 380 -14.49 -11.00 27.41
CA ALA A 380 -15.73 -11.09 26.68
C ALA A 380 -16.71 -9.97 27.06
N LYS A 381 -16.83 -9.67 28.37
CA LYS A 381 -17.65 -8.55 28.85
C LYS A 381 -17.16 -7.20 28.29
N LEU A 382 -15.85 -6.94 28.31
CA LEU A 382 -15.29 -5.69 27.79
C LEU A 382 -15.57 -5.54 26.29
N ILE A 383 -15.43 -6.63 25.51
CA ILE A 383 -15.78 -6.63 24.09
C ILE A 383 -17.26 -6.27 23.90
N ILE A 384 -18.20 -6.94 24.61
CA ILE A 384 -19.61 -6.69 24.43
C ILE A 384 -20.03 -5.29 24.93
N GLU A 385 -19.44 -4.79 25.99
CA GLU A 385 -19.67 -3.40 26.44
C GLU A 385 -19.23 -2.38 25.39
N LYS A 386 -18.07 -2.60 24.74
CA LYS A 386 -17.63 -1.78 23.59
C LYS A 386 -18.62 -1.86 22.44
N VAL A 387 -19.09 -3.05 22.05
CA VAL A 387 -20.07 -3.26 20.98
C VAL A 387 -21.39 -2.51 21.27
N VAL A 388 -21.91 -2.61 22.50
CA VAL A 388 -23.13 -1.90 22.92
C VAL A 388 -22.94 -0.38 22.88
N LEU A 389 -21.78 0.11 23.30
CA LEU A 389 -21.43 1.54 23.21
C LEU A 389 -21.41 2.02 21.75
N THR A 390 -20.78 1.24 20.87
CA THR A 390 -20.71 1.52 19.44
C THR A 390 -22.10 1.56 18.81
N ALA A 391 -22.94 0.54 19.06
CA ALA A 391 -24.31 0.48 18.57
C ALA A 391 -25.15 1.69 19.04
N SER A 392 -24.98 2.08 20.31
CA SER A 392 -25.66 3.25 20.88
C SER A 392 -25.25 4.54 20.16
N ALA A 393 -23.95 4.71 19.92
CA ALA A 393 -23.39 5.85 19.21
C ALA A 393 -23.88 5.91 17.76
N ARG A 394 -23.89 4.78 17.04
CA ARG A 394 -24.41 4.66 15.67
C ARG A 394 -25.88 5.05 15.56
N ILE A 395 -26.74 4.56 16.49
CA ILE A 395 -28.17 4.89 16.52
C ILE A 395 -28.39 6.38 16.81
N ALA A 396 -27.61 6.96 17.75
CA ALA A 396 -27.68 8.39 18.05
C ALA A 396 -27.30 9.25 16.83
N ALA A 397 -26.25 8.88 16.12
CA ALA A 397 -25.83 9.55 14.89
C ALA A 397 -26.89 9.48 13.78
N LYS A 398 -27.49 8.31 13.57
CA LYS A 398 -28.57 8.14 12.59
C LYS A 398 -29.74 9.08 12.89
N LYS A 399 -30.17 9.16 14.16
CA LYS A 399 -31.24 10.07 14.59
C LYS A 399 -30.90 11.54 14.39
N ALA A 400 -29.65 11.93 14.71
CA ALA A 400 -29.15 13.30 14.49
C ALA A 400 -29.20 13.67 13.00
N ARG A 401 -28.70 12.79 12.13
CA ARG A 401 -28.74 12.97 10.66
C ARG A 401 -30.15 13.08 10.10
N GLU A 402 -31.06 12.21 10.52
CA GLU A 402 -32.49 12.28 10.12
C GLU A 402 -33.15 13.58 10.58
N SER A 403 -32.81 14.08 11.75
CA SER A 403 -33.32 15.37 12.27
C SER A 403 -32.83 16.56 11.44
N VAL A 404 -31.55 16.55 10.98
CA VAL A 404 -31.00 17.59 10.12
C VAL A 404 -31.67 17.54 8.73
N LEU A 405 -31.82 16.35 8.15
CA LEU A 405 -32.49 16.16 6.86
C LEU A 405 -33.96 16.63 6.87
N ARG A 406 -34.67 16.44 8.01
CA ARG A 406 -36.04 16.91 8.16
C ARG A 406 -36.16 18.44 8.34
N LYS A 407 -35.09 19.10 8.83
CA LYS A 407 -35.03 20.55 9.03
C LYS A 407 -34.68 21.35 7.78
N SER A 408 -34.22 20.71 6.70
CA SER A 408 -33.88 21.35 5.42
C SER A 408 -34.69 20.78 4.25
N PRO A 409 -36.00 21.05 4.15
CA PRO A 409 -36.81 20.59 3.01
C PRO A 409 -36.42 21.26 1.68
N LEU A 410 -35.62 22.31 1.71
CA LEU A 410 -35.21 23.11 0.52
C LEU A 410 -33.81 22.82 -0.03
N SER A 411 -32.98 22.03 0.63
CA SER A 411 -31.73 21.53 0.08
C SER A 411 -31.92 20.12 -0.47
N GLY A 412 -32.65 20.03 -1.58
CA GLY A 412 -32.57 18.87 -2.47
C GLY A 412 -31.10 18.63 -2.77
N GLY A 413 -30.61 17.37 -2.72
CA GLY A 413 -29.24 16.90 -2.84
C GLY A 413 -28.34 17.62 -3.83
N GLY A 414 -28.13 18.92 -3.63
CA GLY A 414 -27.31 19.81 -4.44
C GLY A 414 -25.83 19.72 -4.01
N LEU A 415 -24.99 20.06 -4.95
CA LEU A 415 -23.53 20.17 -4.72
C LEU A 415 -23.24 21.24 -3.65
N PRO A 416 -22.11 21.13 -2.90
CA PRO A 416 -21.72 22.13 -1.92
C PRO A 416 -21.68 23.52 -2.55
N GLY A 417 -22.26 24.53 -1.89
CA GLY A 417 -22.30 25.90 -2.43
C GLY A 417 -20.95 26.54 -2.67
N LYS A 418 -19.89 26.01 -2.04
CA LYS A 418 -18.49 26.43 -2.24
C LYS A 418 -17.81 25.77 -3.46
N LEU A 419 -18.35 24.67 -3.98
CA LEU A 419 -17.76 23.93 -5.09
C LEU A 419 -17.88 24.74 -6.39
N ALA A 420 -16.77 25.09 -6.99
CA ALA A 420 -16.72 25.56 -8.35
C ALA A 420 -16.57 24.36 -9.31
N ASP A 421 -17.69 23.80 -9.72
CA ASP A 421 -17.72 22.55 -10.51
C ASP A 421 -17.24 22.73 -11.96
N CYS A 422 -16.90 21.61 -12.60
CA CYS A 422 -16.58 21.54 -14.02
C CYS A 422 -17.84 21.21 -14.86
N SER A 423 -17.78 21.49 -16.17
CA SER A 423 -18.92 21.26 -17.05
C SER A 423 -18.98 19.86 -17.67
N SER A 424 -17.84 19.14 -17.75
CA SER A 424 -17.80 17.75 -18.21
C SER A 424 -18.50 16.85 -17.19
N LYS A 425 -19.15 15.77 -17.67
CA LYS A 425 -19.79 14.74 -16.86
C LYS A 425 -19.05 13.41 -16.95
N ASP A 426 -17.96 13.34 -17.70
CA ASP A 426 -17.10 12.16 -17.80
C ASP A 426 -16.08 12.17 -16.66
N PRO A 427 -16.20 11.30 -15.65
CA PRO A 427 -15.30 11.28 -14.48
C PRO A 427 -13.83 11.09 -14.86
N ALA A 428 -13.55 10.34 -15.94
CA ALA A 428 -12.18 10.06 -16.38
C ALA A 428 -11.44 11.30 -16.88
N GLN A 429 -12.20 12.33 -17.35
CA GLN A 429 -11.64 13.61 -17.78
C GLN A 429 -11.68 14.67 -16.68
N CYS A 430 -12.40 14.41 -15.57
CA CYS A 430 -12.65 15.40 -14.54
C CYS A 430 -11.66 15.30 -13.38
N GLU A 431 -11.25 16.47 -12.89
CA GLU A 431 -10.31 16.63 -11.79
C GLU A 431 -10.94 17.53 -10.71
N LEU A 432 -10.78 17.13 -9.44
CA LEU A 432 -11.18 17.95 -8.30
C LEU A 432 -9.93 18.44 -7.57
N PHE A 433 -9.74 19.74 -7.48
CA PHE A 433 -8.75 20.37 -6.63
C PHE A 433 -9.38 20.69 -5.28
N ILE A 434 -8.87 20.08 -4.21
CA ILE A 434 -9.19 20.41 -2.82
C ILE A 434 -8.12 21.42 -2.36
N VAL A 435 -8.54 22.66 -2.09
CA VAL A 435 -7.62 23.80 -1.92
C VAL A 435 -7.74 24.37 -0.52
N GLU A 436 -6.61 24.69 0.09
CA GLU A 436 -6.57 25.37 1.38
C GLU A 436 -7.02 26.84 1.26
N GLY A 437 -8.05 27.18 2.00
CA GLY A 437 -8.51 28.56 2.15
C GLY A 437 -9.23 29.17 0.95
N ASP A 438 -9.94 30.26 1.23
CA ASP A 438 -10.72 30.98 0.22
C ASP A 438 -9.82 31.80 -0.73
N SER A 439 -8.64 32.23 -0.29
CA SER A 439 -7.69 33.03 -1.09
C SER A 439 -7.10 32.22 -2.23
N ALA A 440 -6.45 31.11 -1.92
CA ALA A 440 -5.92 30.19 -2.91
C ALA A 440 -7.05 29.58 -3.75
N GLY A 441 -8.20 29.26 -3.13
CA GLY A 441 -9.41 28.84 -3.82
C GLY A 441 -9.91 29.85 -4.85
N GLY A 442 -9.81 31.15 -4.60
CA GLY A 442 -10.12 32.22 -5.53
C GLY A 442 -9.20 32.22 -6.76
N SER A 443 -7.89 32.16 -6.55
CA SER A 443 -6.90 32.09 -7.62
C SER A 443 -7.07 30.79 -8.46
N ALA A 444 -7.30 29.65 -7.81
CA ALA A 444 -7.54 28.37 -8.47
C ALA A 444 -8.84 28.39 -9.32
N LYS A 445 -9.93 28.98 -8.81
CA LYS A 445 -11.20 29.13 -9.56
C LYS A 445 -11.03 29.95 -10.82
N LEU A 446 -10.17 30.98 -10.80
CA LEU A 446 -9.88 31.82 -11.96
C LEU A 446 -8.91 31.13 -12.93
N GLY A 447 -7.92 30.39 -12.43
CA GLY A 447 -6.90 29.70 -13.23
C GLY A 447 -7.35 28.39 -13.87
N ARG A 448 -8.40 27.72 -13.35
CA ARG A 448 -8.79 26.39 -13.78
C ARG A 448 -9.32 26.30 -15.22
N THR A 449 -9.21 25.14 -15.81
CA THR A 449 -9.92 24.76 -17.04
C THR A 449 -11.35 24.37 -16.70
N ARG A 450 -12.32 25.29 -16.91
CA ARG A 450 -13.74 25.12 -16.49
C ARG A 450 -14.40 23.87 -17.06
N LYS A 451 -13.92 23.32 -18.15
CA LYS A 451 -14.48 22.12 -18.79
C LYS A 451 -14.24 20.88 -17.92
N THR A 452 -13.04 20.70 -17.38
CA THR A 452 -12.60 19.46 -16.75
C THR A 452 -12.14 19.61 -15.30
N GLN A 453 -11.90 20.84 -14.83
CA GLN A 453 -11.36 21.08 -13.49
C GLN A 453 -12.38 21.72 -12.56
N ALA A 454 -12.64 21.09 -11.42
CA ALA A 454 -13.44 21.59 -10.31
C ALA A 454 -12.52 22.04 -9.16
N VAL A 455 -12.97 22.99 -8.35
CA VAL A 455 -12.25 23.52 -7.19
C VAL A 455 -13.16 23.57 -5.97
N LEU A 456 -12.73 22.93 -4.89
CA LEU A 456 -13.39 22.94 -3.58
C LEU A 456 -12.45 23.60 -2.56
N PRO A 457 -12.67 24.86 -2.15
CA PRO A 457 -11.90 25.47 -1.07
C PRO A 457 -12.38 24.94 0.30
N LEU A 458 -11.44 24.59 1.18
CA LEU A 458 -11.68 24.22 2.57
C LEU A 458 -11.49 25.41 3.48
N ARG A 459 -12.24 25.49 4.58
CA ARG A 459 -12.07 26.52 5.60
C ARG A 459 -11.15 26.03 6.73
N GLY A 460 -9.83 26.13 6.51
CA GLY A 460 -8.83 25.72 7.48
C GLY A 460 -8.71 24.21 7.65
N LYS A 461 -8.21 23.79 8.81
CA LYS A 461 -7.95 22.38 9.12
C LYS A 461 -9.26 21.60 9.26
N ILE A 462 -9.38 20.51 8.53
CA ILE A 462 -10.53 19.61 8.65
C ILE A 462 -10.45 18.79 9.95
N LEU A 463 -11.56 18.18 10.33
CA LEU A 463 -11.63 17.31 11.50
C LEU A 463 -10.63 16.15 11.38
N ASN A 464 -9.85 15.90 12.42
CA ASN A 464 -9.02 14.71 12.51
C ASN A 464 -9.90 13.47 12.78
N VAL A 465 -10.16 12.73 11.74
CA VAL A 465 -11.06 11.55 11.79
C VAL A 465 -10.46 10.34 12.50
N GLU A 466 -9.15 10.34 12.77
CA GLU A 466 -8.51 9.30 13.58
C GLU A 466 -8.93 9.36 15.05
N LYS A 467 -9.21 10.58 15.56
CA LYS A 467 -9.55 10.84 16.99
C LYS A 467 -11.03 10.80 17.31
N VAL A 468 -11.90 10.60 16.31
CA VAL A 468 -13.34 10.68 16.53
C VAL A 468 -14.04 9.43 16.03
N MET A 469 -15.14 9.08 16.67
CA MET A 469 -16.01 8.04 16.15
C MET A 469 -16.53 8.42 14.76
N TRP A 470 -16.64 7.46 13.89
CA TRP A 470 -16.99 7.64 12.49
C TRP A 470 -18.25 8.51 12.26
N HIS A 471 -19.28 8.40 13.10
CA HIS A 471 -20.48 9.23 13.00
C HIS A 471 -20.22 10.72 13.22
N LYS A 472 -19.24 11.08 14.07
CA LYS A 472 -18.87 12.48 14.29
C LYS A 472 -18.15 13.08 13.09
N ALA A 473 -17.51 12.28 12.26
CA ALA A 473 -16.92 12.74 11.02
C ALA A 473 -17.99 13.35 10.09
N PHE A 474 -19.20 12.79 10.07
CA PHE A 474 -20.34 13.29 9.28
C PHE A 474 -21.08 14.47 9.90
N GLU A 475 -20.73 14.90 11.10
CA GLU A 475 -21.22 16.17 11.68
C GLU A 475 -20.36 17.36 11.19
N SER A 476 -19.17 17.10 10.63
CA SER A 476 -18.28 18.12 10.07
C SER A 476 -18.76 18.59 8.70
N ASP A 477 -19.04 19.88 8.57
CA ASP A 477 -19.41 20.49 7.28
C ASP A 477 -18.35 20.29 6.21
N GLU A 478 -17.06 20.37 6.54
CA GLU A 478 -15.98 20.25 5.56
C GLU A 478 -15.85 18.80 5.06
N VAL A 479 -15.99 17.79 5.95
CA VAL A 479 -16.01 16.37 5.57
C VAL A 479 -17.23 16.10 4.67
N ASN A 480 -18.39 16.60 5.02
CA ASN A 480 -19.61 16.45 4.22
C ASN A 480 -19.47 17.12 2.85
N ASN A 481 -18.85 18.31 2.77
CA ASN A 481 -18.60 19.00 1.52
C ASN A 481 -17.70 18.17 0.58
N ILE A 482 -16.65 17.51 1.12
CA ILE A 482 -15.78 16.62 0.34
C ILE A 482 -16.59 15.42 -0.18
N ILE A 483 -17.32 14.72 0.68
CA ILE A 483 -18.15 13.56 0.31
C ILE A 483 -19.18 13.90 -0.76
N GLN A 484 -19.90 15.02 -0.59
CA GLN A 484 -20.91 15.49 -1.56
C GLN A 484 -20.26 15.89 -2.90
N ALA A 485 -19.12 16.59 -2.86
CA ALA A 485 -18.40 16.98 -4.08
C ALA A 485 -17.95 15.73 -4.87
N LEU A 486 -17.43 14.71 -4.18
CA LEU A 486 -17.00 13.45 -4.79
C LEU A 486 -18.17 12.63 -5.36
N GLY A 487 -19.37 12.75 -4.80
CA GLY A 487 -20.55 11.98 -5.20
C GLY A 487 -20.58 10.56 -4.65
N VAL A 488 -19.71 10.23 -3.70
CA VAL A 488 -19.64 8.92 -3.05
C VAL A 488 -20.79 8.73 -2.05
N ARG A 489 -21.15 7.46 -1.79
CA ARG A 489 -22.22 7.09 -0.85
C ARG A 489 -21.71 6.03 0.12
N PHE A 490 -22.12 6.14 1.37
CA PHE A 490 -21.85 5.18 2.43
C PHE A 490 -23.09 4.35 2.74
N GLY A 491 -22.91 3.08 3.15
CA GLY A 491 -23.98 2.21 3.63
C GLY A 491 -24.80 1.56 2.52
N VAL A 492 -24.20 1.22 1.39
CA VAL A 492 -24.92 0.72 0.20
C VAL A 492 -25.34 -0.74 0.34
N ASN A 493 -24.52 -1.59 0.97
CA ASN A 493 -24.75 -3.03 1.08
C ASN A 493 -25.16 -3.48 2.51
N GLY A 494 -25.71 -2.57 3.31
CA GLY A 494 -26.10 -2.85 4.70
C GLY A 494 -24.98 -2.65 5.73
N ASP A 495 -23.76 -2.40 5.30
CA ASP A 495 -22.65 -1.94 6.15
C ASP A 495 -22.55 -0.42 6.06
N SER A 496 -22.77 0.26 7.19
CA SER A 496 -22.79 1.74 7.23
C SER A 496 -21.45 2.38 6.93
N LYS A 497 -20.36 1.63 6.98
CA LYS A 497 -18.98 2.07 6.71
C LYS A 497 -18.52 1.78 5.28
N GLU A 498 -19.22 0.90 4.57
CA GLU A 498 -18.88 0.59 3.18
C GLU A 498 -19.15 1.78 2.27
N VAL A 499 -18.18 2.17 1.48
CA VAL A 499 -18.28 3.26 0.51
C VAL A 499 -18.48 2.71 -0.89
N ASN A 500 -19.45 3.29 -1.61
CA ASN A 500 -19.63 3.02 -3.04
C ASN A 500 -19.08 4.17 -3.86
N ILE A 501 -18.07 3.88 -4.67
CA ILE A 501 -17.40 4.84 -5.55
C ILE A 501 -17.85 4.76 -7.01
N ASP A 502 -18.84 3.90 -7.37
CA ASP A 502 -19.36 3.78 -8.75
C ASP A 502 -19.85 5.11 -9.34
N LYS A 503 -20.21 6.05 -8.47
CA LYS A 503 -20.67 7.39 -8.85
C LYS A 503 -19.64 8.49 -8.57
N LEU A 504 -18.37 8.09 -8.40
CA LEU A 504 -17.27 9.05 -8.24
C LEU A 504 -17.26 10.00 -9.44
N ARG A 505 -17.25 11.29 -9.15
CA ARG A 505 -17.39 12.34 -10.18
C ARG A 505 -16.06 12.76 -10.80
N TYR A 506 -14.95 12.42 -10.16
CA TYR A 506 -13.60 12.84 -10.58
C TYR A 506 -12.63 11.67 -10.40
N HIS A 507 -12.01 11.20 -11.46
CA HIS A 507 -10.97 10.17 -11.40
C HIS A 507 -9.58 10.76 -11.13
N LYS A 508 -9.52 12.04 -10.78
CA LYS A 508 -8.32 12.68 -10.28
C LYS A 508 -8.70 13.67 -9.18
N ILE A 509 -8.32 13.36 -7.96
CA ILE A 509 -8.56 14.16 -6.76
C ILE A 509 -7.20 14.69 -6.32
N ILE A 510 -7.03 16.00 -6.36
CA ILE A 510 -5.73 16.65 -6.16
C ILE A 510 -5.83 17.51 -4.91
N ILE A 511 -5.06 17.18 -3.89
CA ILE A 511 -4.90 17.99 -2.69
C ILE A 511 -3.86 19.06 -3.02
N MET A 512 -4.21 20.32 -2.80
CA MET A 512 -3.39 21.48 -3.14
C MET A 512 -3.38 22.47 -1.97
N THR A 513 -2.32 22.42 -1.17
CA THR A 513 -2.11 23.18 0.06
C THR A 513 -0.88 24.08 -0.06
N ASP A 514 -0.72 24.98 0.88
CA ASP A 514 0.45 25.83 0.98
C ASP A 514 1.71 25.01 1.30
N ALA A 515 2.87 25.47 0.84
CA ALA A 515 4.15 24.78 1.05
C ALA A 515 4.75 25.12 2.44
N ASP A 516 3.93 25.01 3.48
CA ASP A 516 4.32 25.26 4.87
C ASP A 516 3.88 24.11 5.79
N VAL A 517 4.16 24.25 7.10
CA VAL A 517 3.84 23.23 8.10
C VAL A 517 2.34 23.04 8.30
N ASP A 518 1.54 24.09 8.13
CA ASP A 518 0.09 24.03 8.24
C ASP A 518 -0.54 23.35 7.05
N GLY A 519 -0.07 23.64 5.83
CA GLY A 519 -0.48 22.93 4.60
C GLY A 519 -0.14 21.45 4.65
N SER A 520 1.06 21.08 5.10
CA SER A 520 1.44 19.67 5.27
C SER A 520 0.56 18.96 6.31
N HIS A 521 0.10 19.67 7.35
CA HIS A 521 -0.86 19.11 8.31
C HIS A 521 -2.24 18.91 7.68
N ILE A 522 -2.71 19.84 6.84
CA ILE A 522 -3.99 19.70 6.11
C ILE A 522 -3.92 18.54 5.14
N ASP A 523 -2.82 18.38 4.40
CA ASP A 523 -2.59 17.21 3.55
C ASP A 523 -2.74 15.90 4.33
N THR A 524 -2.10 15.83 5.50
CA THR A 524 -2.17 14.65 6.37
C THR A 524 -3.57 14.38 6.88
N LEU A 525 -4.34 15.42 7.26
CA LEU A 525 -5.74 15.27 7.69
C LEU A 525 -6.63 14.77 6.56
N ILE A 526 -6.46 15.30 5.34
CA ILE A 526 -7.22 14.87 4.17
C ILE A 526 -6.84 13.43 3.79
N MET A 527 -5.55 13.10 3.77
CA MET A 527 -5.09 11.72 3.52
C MET A 527 -5.63 10.75 4.57
N THR A 528 -5.69 11.14 5.85
CA THR A 528 -6.31 10.35 6.93
C THR A 528 -7.78 10.08 6.65
N LEU A 529 -8.54 11.08 6.19
CA LEU A 529 -9.94 10.93 5.80
C LEU A 529 -10.10 9.90 4.67
N PHE A 530 -9.30 10.01 3.61
CA PHE A 530 -9.35 9.06 2.49
C PHE A 530 -8.93 7.66 2.91
N TYR A 531 -7.83 7.54 3.65
CA TYR A 531 -7.33 6.26 4.11
C TYR A 531 -8.31 5.50 5.01
N ARG A 532 -8.97 6.21 5.96
CA ARG A 532 -9.89 5.59 6.92
C ARG A 532 -11.28 5.31 6.37
N TYR A 533 -11.77 6.14 5.46
CA TYR A 533 -13.17 6.06 5.03
C TYR A 533 -13.37 5.80 3.53
N MET A 534 -12.38 6.02 2.72
CA MET A 534 -12.46 5.87 1.27
C MET A 534 -11.17 5.26 0.68
N PRO A 535 -10.64 4.14 1.25
CA PRO A 535 -9.36 3.58 0.81
C PRO A 535 -9.35 3.21 -0.67
N GLN A 536 -10.49 2.78 -1.23
CA GLN A 536 -10.63 2.44 -2.64
C GLN A 536 -10.21 3.58 -3.57
N ILE A 537 -10.41 4.85 -3.17
CA ILE A 537 -9.98 6.02 -3.95
C ILE A 537 -8.45 6.08 -4.08
N ILE A 538 -7.73 5.63 -3.04
CA ILE A 538 -6.26 5.55 -3.06
C ILE A 538 -5.83 4.30 -3.85
N GLU A 539 -6.46 3.16 -3.61
CA GLU A 539 -6.17 1.88 -4.25
C GLU A 539 -6.36 1.94 -5.76
N ASP A 540 -7.42 2.60 -6.23
CA ASP A 540 -7.70 2.83 -7.65
C ASP A 540 -6.84 3.95 -8.27
N GLY A 541 -5.99 4.59 -7.47
CA GLY A 541 -5.02 5.57 -7.94
C GLY A 541 -5.60 6.94 -8.27
N TYR A 542 -6.72 7.33 -7.66
CA TYR A 542 -7.39 8.60 -7.95
C TYR A 542 -6.93 9.76 -7.07
N LEU A 543 -6.13 9.52 -6.00
CA LEU A 543 -5.68 10.56 -5.08
C LEU A 543 -4.27 11.04 -5.40
N TYR A 544 -4.08 12.37 -5.45
CA TYR A 544 -2.82 13.02 -5.77
C TYR A 544 -2.53 14.20 -4.84
N LEU A 545 -1.24 14.49 -4.64
CA LEU A 545 -0.75 15.73 -4.04
C LEU A 545 -0.20 16.63 -5.16
N ALA A 546 -0.60 17.90 -5.17
CA ALA A 546 0.01 18.88 -6.05
C ALA A 546 1.40 19.27 -5.51
N THR A 547 2.33 19.50 -6.42
CA THR A 547 3.67 20.00 -6.09
C THR A 547 3.85 21.38 -6.73
N PRO A 548 3.48 22.46 -6.03
CA PRO A 548 3.74 23.82 -6.52
C PRO A 548 5.24 24.12 -6.50
N PRO A 549 5.74 25.05 -7.34
CA PRO A 549 7.13 25.49 -7.28
C PRO A 549 7.43 26.25 -6.00
N LEU A 550 8.60 26.02 -5.42
CA LEU A 550 9.09 26.75 -4.24
C LEU A 550 9.65 28.12 -4.59
N TYR A 551 10.21 28.26 -5.80
CA TYR A 551 10.87 29.50 -6.24
C TYR A 551 10.49 29.88 -7.66
N ARG A 552 10.50 31.17 -7.92
CA ARG A 552 10.55 31.79 -9.24
C ARG A 552 11.88 32.51 -9.35
N CYS A 553 12.74 32.06 -10.26
CA CYS A 553 14.06 32.63 -10.51
C CYS A 553 14.06 33.40 -11.83
N LYS A 554 14.62 34.62 -11.82
CA LYS A 554 14.70 35.48 -12.99
C LYS A 554 16.05 36.15 -13.13
N LYS A 555 16.66 36.04 -14.32
CA LYS A 555 17.86 36.75 -14.74
C LYS A 555 17.70 37.34 -16.13
N GLY A 556 17.55 38.66 -16.20
CA GLY A 556 17.26 39.33 -17.49
C GLY A 556 15.94 38.83 -18.10
N ASN A 557 16.01 38.26 -19.30
CA ASN A 557 14.86 37.70 -20.00
C ASN A 557 14.61 36.19 -19.65
N ASN A 558 15.51 35.58 -18.94
CA ASN A 558 15.37 34.15 -18.55
C ASN A 558 14.58 34.09 -17.23
N GLU A 559 13.50 33.29 -17.23
CA GLU A 559 12.64 33.09 -16.08
C GLU A 559 12.26 31.60 -16.03
N GLU A 560 12.48 30.97 -14.87
CA GLU A 560 12.11 29.58 -14.62
C GLU A 560 11.48 29.42 -13.23
N TYR A 561 10.54 28.45 -13.11
CA TYR A 561 10.00 28.02 -11.84
C TYR A 561 10.82 26.82 -11.35
N CYS A 562 11.28 26.90 -10.09
CA CYS A 562 12.11 25.88 -9.46
C CYS A 562 11.31 25.20 -8.35
N TYR A 563 11.23 23.88 -8.42
CA TYR A 563 10.45 23.05 -7.48
C TYR A 563 11.28 22.60 -6.29
N THR A 564 12.61 22.62 -6.43
CA THR A 564 13.57 22.23 -5.39
C THR A 564 14.72 23.23 -5.32
N ASP A 565 15.49 23.20 -4.21
CA ASP A 565 16.73 23.94 -4.10
C ASP A 565 17.78 23.50 -5.14
N ALA A 566 17.75 22.25 -5.55
CA ALA A 566 18.60 21.74 -6.63
C ALA A 566 18.25 22.39 -7.97
N ASP A 567 16.96 22.61 -8.27
CA ASP A 567 16.51 23.33 -9.46
C ASP A 567 16.98 24.79 -9.44
N ARG A 568 16.83 25.43 -8.27
CA ARG A 568 17.32 26.80 -8.05
C ARG A 568 18.83 26.88 -8.32
N ARG A 569 19.62 25.95 -7.78
CA ARG A 569 21.07 25.89 -8.05
C ARG A 569 21.38 25.68 -9.52
N ARG A 570 20.68 24.76 -10.20
CA ARG A 570 20.82 24.56 -11.66
C ARG A 570 20.52 25.82 -12.47
N PHE A 571 19.49 26.59 -12.08
CA PHE A 571 19.19 27.88 -12.70
C PHE A 571 20.36 28.86 -12.54
N MET A 572 20.94 28.98 -11.32
CA MET A 572 22.10 29.83 -11.07
C MET A 572 23.32 29.41 -11.91
N GLU A 573 23.61 28.13 -11.98
CA GLU A 573 24.69 27.59 -12.81
C GLU A 573 24.48 27.89 -14.29
N LYS A 574 23.27 27.64 -14.79
CA LYS A 574 22.92 27.80 -16.22
C LYS A 574 22.93 29.25 -16.69
N TYR A 575 22.46 30.17 -15.90
CA TYR A 575 22.25 31.57 -16.32
C TYR A 575 23.12 32.60 -15.61
N ASN A 576 23.84 32.22 -14.59
CA ASN A 576 24.65 33.14 -13.79
C ASN A 576 25.94 32.54 -13.20
N ASN A 577 26.52 31.52 -13.83
CA ASN A 577 27.76 30.85 -13.43
C ASN A 577 27.81 30.47 -11.93
N GLY A 578 26.67 30.05 -11.37
CA GLY A 578 26.54 29.66 -9.97
C GLY A 578 26.40 30.82 -8.97
N SER A 579 26.46 32.08 -9.41
CA SER A 579 26.33 33.25 -8.51
C SER A 579 24.85 33.60 -8.28
N GLU A 580 24.51 34.02 -7.07
CA GLU A 580 23.17 34.57 -6.74
C GLU A 580 23.06 36.08 -7.08
N GLU A 581 24.18 36.77 -7.31
CA GLU A 581 24.21 38.19 -7.52
C GLU A 581 23.50 38.61 -8.80
N GLY A 582 22.52 39.51 -8.68
CA GLY A 582 21.74 40.01 -9.80
C GLY A 582 20.71 39.01 -10.37
N VAL A 583 20.41 37.94 -9.65
CA VAL A 583 19.26 37.06 -9.91
C VAL A 583 18.12 37.44 -8.95
N THR A 584 16.95 37.72 -9.50
CA THR A 584 15.74 37.91 -8.69
C THR A 584 15.15 36.55 -8.36
N THR A 585 15.17 36.16 -7.08
CA THR A 585 14.53 34.94 -6.59
C THR A 585 13.33 35.34 -5.74
N GLN A 586 12.13 34.94 -6.16
CA GLN A 586 10.92 35.03 -5.37
C GLN A 586 10.64 33.65 -4.80
N ARG A 587 10.56 33.54 -3.46
CA ARG A 587 10.14 32.33 -2.78
C ARG A 587 8.63 32.40 -2.56
N TYR A 588 7.91 31.32 -2.88
CA TYR A 588 6.50 31.16 -2.58
C TYR A 588 6.32 30.41 -1.27
N LYS A 589 5.66 31.02 -0.30
CA LYS A 589 5.30 30.40 0.98
C LYS A 589 3.88 29.84 0.95
N GLY A 590 3.01 30.41 0.12
CA GLY A 590 1.64 29.96 -0.04
C GLY A 590 1.11 30.17 -1.45
N LEU A 591 0.11 29.37 -1.81
CA LEU A 591 -0.58 29.41 -3.09
C LEU A 591 -1.30 30.75 -3.36
N GLY A 592 -1.67 31.44 -2.26
CA GLY A 592 -2.28 32.76 -2.33
C GLY A 592 -1.34 33.86 -2.83
N GLU A 593 -0.03 33.63 -2.85
CA GLU A 593 0.98 34.55 -3.40
C GLU A 593 1.07 34.46 -4.94
N MET A 594 0.52 33.39 -5.52
CA MET A 594 0.47 33.19 -6.96
C MET A 594 -0.78 33.86 -7.56
N ASN A 595 -0.59 34.60 -8.64
CA ASN A 595 -1.74 35.03 -9.42
C ASN A 595 -2.36 33.84 -10.19
N PRO A 596 -3.61 33.97 -10.69
CA PRO A 596 -4.31 32.86 -11.35
C PRO A 596 -3.56 32.24 -12.53
N SER A 597 -2.81 33.02 -13.32
CA SER A 597 -2.04 32.51 -14.45
C SER A 597 -0.81 31.72 -13.99
N GLN A 598 -0.11 32.21 -12.99
CA GLN A 598 1.03 31.49 -12.39
C GLN A 598 0.59 30.14 -11.82
N LEU A 599 -0.47 30.15 -11.01
CA LEU A 599 -1.01 28.92 -10.42
C LEU A 599 -1.47 27.91 -11.48
N ARG A 600 -2.11 28.42 -12.54
CA ARG A 600 -2.47 27.59 -13.69
C ARG A 600 -1.24 26.96 -14.33
N ASP A 601 -0.26 27.78 -14.75
CA ASP A 601 0.85 27.36 -15.59
C ASP A 601 1.86 26.45 -14.84
N THR A 602 1.88 26.49 -13.51
CA THR A 602 2.82 25.70 -12.68
C THR A 602 2.19 24.48 -12.03
N THR A 603 0.90 24.58 -11.62
CA THR A 603 0.31 23.61 -10.68
C THR A 603 -0.99 22.98 -11.20
N MET A 604 -1.73 23.65 -12.09
CA MET A 604 -3.03 23.14 -12.55
C MET A 604 -3.04 22.65 -14.00
N ASP A 605 -2.16 23.14 -14.86
CA ASP A 605 -2.09 22.74 -16.28
C ASP A 605 -1.61 21.28 -16.39
N PRO A 606 -2.41 20.37 -16.94
CA PRO A 606 -2.05 18.95 -17.06
C PRO A 606 -0.73 18.68 -17.75
N ASP A 607 -0.33 19.55 -18.71
CA ASP A 607 0.88 19.37 -19.50
C ASP A 607 2.16 19.85 -18.81
N LYS A 608 2.05 20.64 -17.73
CA LYS A 608 3.20 21.30 -17.09
C LYS A 608 3.36 20.98 -15.61
N ARG A 609 2.27 20.64 -14.93
CA ARG A 609 2.24 20.43 -13.47
C ARG A 609 2.98 19.18 -13.05
N LEU A 610 3.43 19.18 -11.80
CA LEU A 610 3.93 18.00 -11.12
C LEU A 610 2.90 17.52 -10.09
N LEU A 611 2.53 16.24 -10.19
CA LEU A 611 1.64 15.58 -9.23
C LEU A 611 2.34 14.36 -8.64
N LYS A 612 2.19 14.17 -7.34
CA LYS A 612 2.60 12.96 -6.64
C LYS A 612 1.36 12.11 -6.36
N GLN A 613 1.27 10.93 -6.95
CA GLN A 613 0.19 9.98 -6.67
C GLN A 613 0.35 9.43 -5.25
N VAL A 614 -0.75 9.38 -4.50
CA VAL A 614 -0.78 8.75 -3.18
C VAL A 614 -1.04 7.26 -3.37
N THR A 615 -0.17 6.41 -2.80
CA THR A 615 -0.26 4.96 -2.90
C THR A 615 -0.14 4.31 -1.52
N ILE A 616 -0.77 3.16 -1.34
CA ILE A 616 -0.60 2.31 -0.16
C ILE A 616 0.32 1.16 -0.57
N GLU A 617 1.58 1.20 -0.12
CA GLU A 617 2.56 0.16 -0.44
C GLU A 617 2.48 -1.01 0.54
N ASN A 618 2.23 -0.71 1.81
CA ASN A 618 2.07 -1.67 2.89
C ASN A 618 0.97 -1.18 3.83
N ALA A 619 -0.17 -1.90 3.87
CA ALA A 619 -1.34 -1.48 4.64
C ALA A 619 -1.08 -1.47 6.15
N ALA A 620 -0.32 -2.44 6.67
CA ALA A 620 0.00 -2.50 8.10
C ALA A 620 0.89 -1.31 8.53
N ASN A 621 1.90 -0.99 7.71
CA ASN A 621 2.76 0.15 7.98
C ASN A 621 2.02 1.49 7.82
N ALA A 622 1.15 1.63 6.82
CA ALA A 622 0.33 2.82 6.64
C ALA A 622 -0.59 3.04 7.85
N ASP A 623 -1.27 1.98 8.31
CA ASP A 623 -2.11 2.03 9.51
C ASP A 623 -1.32 2.46 10.76
N TYR A 624 -0.15 1.84 10.97
CA TYR A 624 0.75 2.19 12.07
C TYR A 624 1.14 3.67 12.03
N ILE A 625 1.53 4.20 10.86
CA ILE A 625 1.95 5.61 10.70
C ILE A 625 0.76 6.56 10.94
N PHE A 626 -0.42 6.30 10.36
CA PHE A 626 -1.59 7.14 10.59
C PHE A 626 -2.02 7.13 12.05
N SER A 627 -2.05 5.97 12.71
CA SER A 627 -2.39 5.86 14.14
C SER A 627 -1.37 6.58 15.02
N MET A 628 -0.09 6.47 14.72
CA MET A 628 1.00 7.12 15.46
C MET A 628 0.97 8.65 15.29
N LEU A 629 0.87 9.13 14.02
CA LEU A 629 0.89 10.57 13.75
C LEU A 629 -0.40 11.28 14.14
N MET A 630 -1.56 10.65 13.90
CA MET A 630 -2.87 11.28 13.99
C MET A 630 -3.70 10.80 15.19
N GLY A 631 -3.28 9.72 15.88
CA GLY A 631 -3.95 9.15 17.04
C GLY A 631 -3.92 10.04 18.30
N GLU A 632 -4.53 9.59 19.39
CA GLU A 632 -4.63 10.34 20.65
C GLU A 632 -3.32 10.31 21.44
N ASP A 633 -2.54 9.23 21.35
CA ASP A 633 -1.31 9.06 22.11
C ASP A 633 -0.21 10.00 21.58
N VAL A 634 0.37 10.76 22.50
CA VAL A 634 1.43 11.75 22.20
C VAL A 634 2.82 11.13 22.28
N GLY A 635 3.00 10.09 23.11
CA GLY A 635 4.30 9.47 23.36
C GLY A 635 4.97 8.96 22.10
N PRO A 636 4.34 8.03 21.36
CA PRO A 636 4.88 7.47 20.13
C PRO A 636 5.17 8.53 19.06
N ARG A 637 4.31 9.56 18.95
CA ARG A 637 4.51 10.67 18.02
C ARG A 637 5.74 11.50 18.37
N ARG A 638 5.95 11.79 19.65
CA ARG A 638 7.13 12.51 20.11
C ARG A 638 8.41 11.73 19.80
N GLU A 639 8.42 10.45 20.13
CA GLU A 639 9.56 9.57 19.86
C GLU A 639 9.88 9.50 18.37
N PHE A 640 8.87 9.36 17.51
CA PHE A 640 9.05 9.41 16.06
C PHE A 640 9.65 10.71 15.57
N ILE A 641 9.18 11.86 16.09
CA ILE A 641 9.71 13.18 15.73
C ILE A 641 11.17 13.31 16.17
N GLU A 642 11.51 12.89 17.40
CA GLU A 642 12.87 12.93 17.93
C GLU A 642 13.83 12.06 17.12
N GLN A 643 13.40 10.84 16.72
CA GLN A 643 14.20 9.92 15.91
C GLN A 643 14.41 10.39 14.47
N ASN A 644 13.49 11.17 13.91
CA ASN A 644 13.52 11.64 12.54
C ASN A 644 13.82 13.12 12.39
N ALA A 645 14.16 13.82 13.47
CA ALA A 645 14.38 15.27 13.47
C ALA A 645 15.51 15.72 12.52
N THR A 646 16.52 14.88 12.31
CA THR A 646 17.65 15.15 11.40
C THR A 646 17.25 15.11 9.92
N PHE A 647 16.13 14.45 9.59
CA PHE A 647 15.62 14.37 8.20
C PHE A 647 14.59 15.47 7.88
N ALA A 648 14.21 16.26 8.88
CA ALA A 648 13.21 17.30 8.70
C ALA A 648 13.85 18.55 8.08
N ASN A 649 13.42 18.90 6.85
CA ASN A 649 13.67 20.23 6.30
C ASN A 649 12.76 21.24 7.00
N ILE A 650 13.20 21.76 8.15
CA ILE A 650 12.47 22.78 8.86
C ILE A 650 13.00 24.14 8.39
N ASP A 651 12.12 24.94 7.81
CA ASP A 651 12.33 26.36 7.65
C ASP A 651 12.23 27.04 9.03
N ALA A 652 13.37 27.32 9.65
CA ALA A 652 13.46 28.08 10.88
C ALA A 652 13.44 29.60 10.58
#